data_8923e11ca56cad1729a8c1a5c6d1dc46
#
_entry.id   8923e11ca56cad1729a8c1a5c6d1dc46
#
_cell.length_a   1.000
_cell.length_b   1.000
_cell.length_c   1.000
_cell.angle_alpha   90.00
_cell.angle_beta   90.00
_cell.angle_gamma   90.00
#
_symmetry.space_group_name_H-M   'P 1'
#
loop_
_entity.id
_entity.type
_entity.pdbx_description
1 polymer ?
#
loop_
_entity_poly.entity_id
_entity_poly.type
_entity_poly.pdbx_seq_one_letter_code
_entity_poly.pdbx_strand_id
1 'polypeptide(L)'
;MRTIQDVLEHPSAIVTQPFHLEIATLQSPVSVLSLSLSEEMNAPFLADVVVTSTDKHIDGAAVVGRPAVFTVEEHASVPSMPRVIEPVVHEARTVHGVVTQWTRMKTTRDEATYRLHLKPRLALLDEVHDSAVFMDRSIRELLTDVIVDRDMFESYDVEFELEGLDGKFEQTVMYEESAARFIDRHARRAGVYYYFRQAKKKDAPQRDTLVFGNTPRGYMRALEVPLLPHSGLTSWHEAILELHVTRALVPQTVREWDHNYRQPDDPLQVESIVARDDRSVFGSINRSVEHFHTAEEGQVLANARHDELIARQTRISGKSNVIGMTPGMVVRVTNDTIPEAPHGMVITKVVTTGGRGQSVTNMFEAIPAHLTYRPEYDPQQHWRWVTGALIGIVESGDDEPYAWMDEYGRYRVRLLFTRHSGKRGTNSMPLRLLRPSASHQGGLHIPLLPQTEVRVIATQGNCDRLLIAGAVHDYARPDLVHGKEGWYSRAVFRSPLLGNKLRFEDLKEHEGIRLATVFGKTALNMGYLVNSDKKKRGDGFELTTQAWGTLRAPKGLFWSADPCVPNAPHLEMQAAITELRTALQRVTALVDATVQAKAQPADKATQASLMDVLDQLKGAGLLASAPAGIALATPKSIQHAAGENVIVTAGKHADVSALKRFTVAAGELISLCAHKLGVKIFAAKGKVEIAAHTDEMDLAASKQLRLASADEDVLVVARKKIVLASGGAALKIENGTFEFIGPGAFKIKAGTFVFQGPGNANFQLPALPKSTLKTSDQYVASR
;
A
#
# COMPACT_ATOMS: atom_id res chain seq x y z
N MET A 1 41.65 13.91 -58.17
CA MET A 1 41.81 13.49 -59.61
C MET A 1 43.30 13.42 -59.88
N ARG A 2 43.84 12.24 -60.00
CA ARG A 2 45.21 12.07 -60.53
C ARG A 2 45.18 12.40 -62.03
N THR A 3 46.12 13.21 -62.48
CA THR A 3 46.20 13.56 -63.89
C THR A 3 46.72 12.38 -64.70
N ILE A 4 46.41 12.34 -66.02
CA ILE A 4 46.91 11.32 -66.96
C ILE A 4 48.45 11.24 -66.93
N GLN A 5 49.14 12.31 -66.56
CA GLN A 5 50.57 12.39 -66.43
C GLN A 5 51.10 11.58 -65.23
N ASP A 6 50.39 11.57 -64.05
CA ASP A 6 50.72 10.75 -62.89
C ASP A 6 50.65 9.24 -63.21
N VAL A 7 49.78 8.86 -64.12
CA VAL A 7 49.56 7.48 -64.55
C VAL A 7 50.65 6.99 -65.48
N LEU A 8 51.22 7.89 -66.30
CA LEU A 8 52.30 7.55 -67.28
C LEU A 8 53.69 7.48 -66.61
N GLU A 9 53.91 8.17 -65.49
CA GLU A 9 55.18 8.14 -64.81
C GLU A 9 55.38 6.94 -63.86
N HIS A 10 54.27 6.22 -63.51
CA HIS A 10 54.36 5.01 -62.72
C HIS A 10 53.44 3.89 -63.29
N PRO A 11 53.84 3.23 -64.41
CA PRO A 11 52.99 2.20 -65.06
C PRO A 11 52.69 0.96 -64.20
N SER A 12 53.45 0.73 -63.15
CA SER A 12 53.24 -0.38 -62.25
C SER A 12 52.24 -0.11 -61.08
N ALA A 13 51.65 1.12 -61.03
CA ALA A 13 50.70 1.51 -60.02
C ALA A 13 49.23 1.42 -60.45
N ILE A 14 48.93 0.89 -61.63
CA ILE A 14 47.51 0.72 -62.10
C ILE A 14 47.01 -0.66 -61.73
N VAL A 15 47.07 -1.02 -60.47
CA VAL A 15 46.07 -1.94 -59.90
C VAL A 15 45.08 -1.04 -59.17
N THR A 16 44.03 -0.59 -59.88
CA THR A 16 42.91 0.10 -59.27
C THR A 16 42.24 -0.88 -58.32
N GLN A 17 42.58 -0.72 -57.06
CA GLN A 17 41.98 -1.56 -56.02
C GLN A 17 40.57 -1.02 -55.77
N PRO A 18 39.51 -1.79 -55.87
CA PRO A 18 38.12 -1.30 -55.71
C PRO A 18 37.76 -1.03 -54.28
N PHE A 19 38.64 -1.33 -53.33
CA PHE A 19 38.37 -1.23 -51.92
C PHE A 19 39.35 -0.23 -51.27
N HIS A 20 38.82 0.79 -50.61
CA HIS A 20 39.57 1.79 -49.89
C HIS A 20 39.14 1.79 -48.42
N LEU A 21 40.11 1.89 -47.52
CA LEU A 21 39.88 2.04 -46.07
C LEU A 21 40.63 3.26 -45.58
N GLU A 22 39.92 4.18 -45.01
CA GLU A 22 40.45 5.36 -44.32
C GLU A 22 40.11 5.30 -42.83
N ILE A 23 41.12 5.45 -42.00
CA ILE A 23 40.94 5.52 -40.54
C ILE A 23 41.46 6.89 -40.10
N ALA A 24 40.67 7.67 -39.36
CA ALA A 24 40.89 9.08 -39.07
C ALA A 24 42.29 9.39 -38.49
N THR A 25 42.91 8.48 -37.74
CA THR A 25 44.20 8.64 -37.06
C THR A 25 45.35 7.90 -37.72
N LEU A 26 45.08 7.08 -38.74
CA LEU A 26 46.08 6.21 -39.35
C LEU A 26 46.74 6.93 -40.55
N GLN A 27 48.02 7.25 -40.44
CA GLN A 27 48.79 7.85 -41.52
C GLN A 27 49.49 6.80 -42.39
N SER A 28 49.72 5.62 -41.86
CA SER A 28 50.35 4.52 -42.60
C SER A 28 49.43 4.01 -43.73
N PRO A 29 49.93 3.87 -44.96
CA PRO A 29 49.12 3.36 -46.06
C PRO A 29 48.70 1.91 -45.79
N VAL A 30 47.43 1.61 -46.02
CA VAL A 30 46.86 0.26 -45.93
C VAL A 30 46.23 -0.10 -47.25
N SER A 31 46.34 -1.38 -47.62
CA SER A 31 45.74 -1.95 -48.81
C SER A 31 44.82 -3.11 -48.45
N VAL A 32 43.58 -3.06 -48.87
CA VAL A 32 42.58 -4.08 -48.52
C VAL A 32 42.92 -5.41 -49.22
N LEU A 33 43.08 -6.45 -48.47
CA LEU A 33 43.30 -7.81 -48.93
C LEU A 33 41.97 -8.58 -49.11
N SER A 34 41.09 -8.51 -48.13
CA SER A 34 39.75 -9.12 -48.20
C SER A 34 38.76 -8.36 -47.33
N LEU A 35 37.49 -8.45 -47.72
CA LEU A 35 36.34 -7.89 -47.03
C LEU A 35 35.26 -8.97 -46.84
N SER A 36 34.65 -8.98 -45.67
CA SER A 36 33.36 -9.59 -45.42
C SER A 36 32.49 -8.60 -44.67
N LEU A 37 31.50 -7.99 -45.30
CA LEU A 37 30.57 -7.02 -44.71
C LEU A 37 29.21 -7.70 -44.54
N SER A 38 28.80 -7.93 -43.29
CA SER A 38 27.49 -8.45 -42.93
C SER A 38 26.62 -7.31 -42.45
N GLU A 39 25.49 -7.10 -43.07
CA GLU A 39 24.49 -6.09 -42.74
C GLU A 39 23.11 -6.74 -42.67
N GLU A 40 22.35 -6.41 -41.65
CA GLU A 40 21.02 -6.97 -41.40
C GLU A 40 20.13 -5.91 -40.71
N MET A 41 18.85 -5.91 -41.02
CA MET A 41 17.89 -5.07 -40.30
C MET A 41 17.83 -5.52 -38.84
N ASN A 42 17.72 -4.55 -37.89
CA ASN A 42 17.74 -4.76 -36.46
C ASN A 42 19.02 -5.42 -35.92
N ALA A 43 20.14 -5.24 -36.60
CA ALA A 43 21.44 -5.63 -36.11
C ALA A 43 22.53 -4.60 -36.51
N PRO A 44 23.53 -4.33 -35.68
CA PRO A 44 24.70 -3.58 -36.06
C PRO A 44 25.45 -4.34 -37.19
N PHE A 45 25.83 -3.64 -38.24
CA PHE A 45 26.65 -4.25 -39.27
C PHE A 45 28.05 -4.59 -38.75
N LEU A 46 28.69 -5.56 -39.39
CA LEU A 46 30.08 -5.95 -39.16
C LEU A 46 30.84 -6.00 -40.48
N ALA A 47 31.79 -5.10 -40.66
CA ALA A 47 32.80 -5.22 -41.71
C ALA A 47 34.07 -5.82 -41.10
N ASP A 48 34.37 -7.04 -41.53
CA ASP A 48 35.58 -7.77 -41.24
C ASP A 48 36.56 -7.55 -42.40
N VAL A 49 37.52 -6.70 -42.17
CA VAL A 49 38.46 -6.24 -43.21
C VAL A 49 39.85 -6.73 -42.88
N VAL A 50 40.48 -7.36 -43.85
CA VAL A 50 41.90 -7.71 -43.76
C VAL A 50 42.67 -6.78 -44.69
N VAL A 51 43.70 -6.16 -44.12
CA VAL A 51 44.57 -5.19 -44.82
C VAL A 51 46.03 -5.59 -44.74
N THR A 52 46.81 -5.17 -45.71
CA THR A 52 48.28 -5.25 -45.66
C THR A 52 48.89 -3.82 -45.60
N SER A 53 49.97 -3.66 -44.86
CA SER A 53 50.72 -2.39 -44.79
C SER A 53 52.21 -2.67 -44.77
N THR A 54 52.99 -1.78 -45.35
CA THR A 54 54.46 -1.75 -45.20
C THR A 54 54.90 -1.34 -43.81
N ASP A 55 54.04 -0.66 -43.07
CA ASP A 55 54.26 -0.39 -41.67
C ASP A 55 53.89 -1.64 -40.81
N LYS A 56 54.94 -2.23 -40.22
CA LYS A 56 54.84 -3.48 -39.43
C LYS A 56 54.49 -3.25 -37.96
N HIS A 57 54.44 -1.97 -37.56
CA HIS A 57 54.33 -1.58 -36.15
C HIS A 57 53.16 -0.63 -35.91
N ILE A 58 52.08 -0.73 -36.69
CA ILE A 58 50.87 0.06 -36.43
C ILE A 58 50.37 -0.22 -35.03
N ASP A 59 50.29 0.85 -34.24
CA ASP A 59 49.77 0.74 -32.87
C ASP A 59 48.25 0.60 -32.87
N GLY A 60 47.79 -0.56 -32.41
CA GLY A 60 46.34 -0.83 -32.29
C GLY A 60 45.59 0.14 -31.36
N ALA A 61 46.27 0.69 -30.33
CA ALA A 61 45.67 1.67 -29.42
C ALA A 61 45.37 3.01 -30.13
N ALA A 62 46.11 3.35 -31.16
CA ALA A 62 45.87 4.54 -31.98
C ALA A 62 44.71 4.36 -32.99
N VAL A 63 44.29 3.11 -33.27
CA VAL A 63 43.31 2.74 -34.29
C VAL A 63 41.97 2.38 -33.70
N VAL A 64 41.97 1.61 -32.61
CA VAL A 64 40.71 1.14 -31.95
C VAL A 64 39.94 2.35 -31.36
N GLY A 65 38.64 2.35 -31.52
CA GLY A 65 37.77 3.44 -31.10
C GLY A 65 37.74 4.63 -32.06
N ARG A 66 38.43 4.56 -33.20
CA ARG A 66 38.50 5.67 -34.16
C ARG A 66 37.49 5.49 -35.30
N PRO A 67 36.91 6.61 -35.78
CA PRO A 67 36.07 6.60 -36.96
C PRO A 67 36.87 6.12 -38.19
N ALA A 68 36.23 5.30 -38.98
CA ALA A 68 36.77 4.81 -40.23
C ALA A 68 35.72 4.78 -41.33
N VAL A 69 36.17 4.95 -42.54
CA VAL A 69 35.35 4.91 -43.79
C VAL A 69 35.87 3.81 -44.66
N PHE A 70 34.97 2.90 -45.03
CA PHE A 70 35.26 1.85 -46.00
C PHE A 70 34.51 2.17 -47.30
N THR A 71 35.21 2.24 -48.40
CA THR A 71 34.65 2.57 -49.73
C THR A 71 34.83 1.40 -50.68
N VAL A 72 33.73 1.05 -51.36
CA VAL A 72 33.72 0.10 -52.48
C VAL A 72 33.49 0.92 -53.76
N GLU A 73 34.44 0.92 -54.65
CA GLU A 73 34.31 1.56 -55.97
C GLU A 73 34.03 0.55 -57.03
N GLU A 74 33.32 0.95 -58.09
CA GLU A 74 33.15 0.13 -59.28
C GLU A 74 34.51 -0.05 -59.98
N HIS A 75 34.80 -1.23 -60.49
CA HIS A 75 35.99 -1.42 -61.31
C HIS A 75 35.95 -0.46 -62.52
N ALA A 76 36.85 0.47 -62.55
CA ALA A 76 37.05 1.27 -63.75
C ALA A 76 37.35 0.32 -64.91
N SER A 77 36.39 0.15 -65.83
CA SER A 77 36.57 -0.64 -67.02
C SER A 77 37.74 -0.10 -67.79
N VAL A 78 38.67 -1.00 -68.23
CA VAL A 78 39.82 -0.64 -69.09
C VAL A 78 39.28 0.07 -70.33
N PRO A 79 39.87 1.23 -70.75
CA PRO A 79 39.34 2.10 -71.76
C PRO A 79 39.68 1.54 -73.20
N SER A 80 39.29 0.34 -73.54
CA SER A 80 39.67 -0.27 -74.83
C SER A 80 38.52 -0.84 -75.68
N MET A 81 37.26 -0.59 -75.34
CA MET A 81 36.13 -0.93 -76.19
C MET A 81 35.16 0.21 -76.41
N PRO A 82 34.59 0.44 -77.58
CA PRO A 82 33.56 1.46 -77.83
C PRO A 82 32.30 1.13 -76.99
N ARG A 83 31.84 2.08 -76.13
CA ARG A 83 30.62 1.96 -75.35
C ARG A 83 29.42 2.01 -76.26
N VAL A 84 28.73 0.87 -76.44
CA VAL A 84 27.47 0.75 -77.24
C VAL A 84 26.25 0.93 -76.28
N ILE A 85 26.44 0.85 -75.00
CA ILE A 85 25.39 1.06 -73.97
C ILE A 85 26.00 1.92 -72.87
N GLU A 86 25.34 3.01 -72.53
CA GLU A 86 25.76 3.80 -71.29
C GLU A 86 25.65 2.91 -70.05
N PRO A 87 26.77 2.73 -69.31
CA PRO A 87 26.69 2.01 -68.06
C PRO A 87 25.89 2.86 -67.08
N VAL A 88 24.97 2.25 -66.36
CA VAL A 88 24.41 2.89 -65.15
C VAL A 88 25.57 3.06 -64.19
N VAL A 89 26.09 4.28 -64.08
CA VAL A 89 27.17 4.60 -63.13
C VAL A 89 26.56 4.60 -61.78
N HIS A 90 26.74 3.55 -60.99
CA HIS A 90 26.41 3.56 -59.59
C HIS A 90 27.48 4.35 -58.84
N GLU A 91 27.04 5.22 -57.93
CA GLU A 91 27.97 5.96 -57.05
C GLU A 91 28.72 4.95 -56.17
N ALA A 92 30.02 5.25 -55.88
CA ALA A 92 30.80 4.46 -54.96
C ALA A 92 30.06 4.27 -53.63
N ARG A 93 30.04 3.06 -53.15
CA ARG A 93 29.41 2.78 -51.84
C ARG A 93 30.37 3.04 -50.73
N THR A 94 29.98 3.88 -49.76
CA THR A 94 30.74 4.15 -48.53
C THR A 94 30.05 3.57 -47.31
N VAL A 95 30.82 3.01 -46.36
CA VAL A 95 30.36 2.50 -45.08
C VAL A 95 31.15 3.21 -43.98
N HIS A 96 30.43 4.01 -43.20
CA HIS A 96 31.00 4.75 -42.06
C HIS A 96 30.82 3.95 -40.79
N GLY A 97 31.85 3.86 -39.95
CA GLY A 97 31.77 3.17 -38.68
C GLY A 97 32.95 3.48 -37.79
N VAL A 98 33.08 2.70 -36.73
CA VAL A 98 34.15 2.79 -35.75
C VAL A 98 34.92 1.47 -35.72
N VAL A 99 36.25 1.54 -35.66
CA VAL A 99 37.09 0.35 -35.50
C VAL A 99 36.93 -0.18 -34.08
N THR A 100 36.31 -1.35 -33.95
CA THR A 100 36.06 -1.97 -32.61
C THR A 100 37.12 -3.00 -32.25
N GLN A 101 37.85 -3.51 -33.25
CA GLN A 101 38.92 -4.49 -33.03
C GLN A 101 40.02 -4.29 -34.04
N TRP A 102 41.28 -4.45 -33.62
CA TRP A 102 42.47 -4.45 -34.47
C TRP A 102 43.38 -5.60 -34.08
N THR A 103 43.73 -6.43 -35.08
CA THR A 103 44.54 -7.65 -34.85
C THR A 103 45.70 -7.68 -35.85
N ARG A 104 46.92 -7.79 -35.39
CA ARG A 104 48.08 -8.09 -36.25
C ARG A 104 48.17 -9.59 -36.45
N MET A 105 47.93 -10.06 -37.67
CA MET A 105 47.87 -11.48 -38.01
C MET A 105 49.24 -12.06 -38.35
N LYS A 106 49.91 -11.47 -39.31
CA LYS A 106 51.18 -11.97 -39.84
C LYS A 106 52.11 -10.82 -40.16
N THR A 107 53.39 -11.00 -39.96
CA THR A 107 54.44 -10.06 -40.38
C THR A 107 55.42 -10.83 -41.24
N THR A 108 55.71 -10.28 -42.42
CA THR A 108 56.73 -10.78 -43.37
C THR A 108 57.92 -9.82 -43.41
N ARG A 109 58.88 -10.10 -44.29
CA ARG A 109 60.04 -9.20 -44.46
C ARG A 109 59.57 -7.84 -45.03
N ASP A 110 58.54 -7.78 -45.89
CA ASP A 110 58.18 -6.59 -46.66
C ASP A 110 56.92 -5.91 -46.15
N GLU A 111 55.95 -6.66 -45.60
CA GLU A 111 54.67 -6.16 -45.10
C GLU A 111 54.15 -6.90 -43.89
N ALA A 112 53.21 -6.28 -43.16
CA ALA A 112 52.39 -6.93 -42.17
C ALA A 112 50.91 -6.96 -42.58
N THR A 113 50.24 -8.01 -42.16
CA THR A 113 48.78 -8.24 -42.39
C THR A 113 48.06 -7.93 -41.10
N TYR A 114 47.04 -7.10 -41.17
CA TYR A 114 46.17 -6.74 -40.04
C TYR A 114 44.72 -7.09 -40.39
N ARG A 115 43.98 -7.45 -39.40
CA ARG A 115 42.53 -7.65 -39.47
C ARG A 115 41.86 -6.66 -38.55
N LEU A 116 40.81 -6.02 -39.02
CA LEU A 116 40.02 -5.10 -38.21
C LEU A 116 38.52 -5.36 -38.37
N HIS A 117 37.78 -5.04 -37.29
CA HIS A 117 36.32 -5.00 -37.33
C HIS A 117 35.85 -3.56 -37.30
N LEU A 118 35.06 -3.20 -38.29
CA LEU A 118 34.37 -1.92 -38.40
C LEU A 118 32.89 -2.17 -38.09
N LYS A 119 32.34 -1.47 -37.14
CA LYS A 119 30.93 -1.52 -36.73
C LYS A 119 30.31 -0.13 -36.73
N PRO A 120 28.97 0.00 -36.78
CA PRO A 120 28.30 1.30 -36.63
C PRO A 120 28.50 1.84 -35.24
N ARG A 121 28.33 3.15 -35.05
CA ARG A 121 28.40 3.81 -33.73
C ARG A 121 27.42 3.21 -32.71
N LEU A 122 26.25 2.71 -33.15
CA LEU A 122 25.30 2.02 -32.28
C LEU A 122 25.94 0.85 -31.53
N ALA A 123 26.93 0.16 -32.12
CA ALA A 123 27.62 -0.93 -31.44
C ALA A 123 28.46 -0.49 -30.23
N LEU A 124 28.85 0.79 -30.16
CA LEU A 124 29.54 1.33 -28.98
C LEU A 124 28.62 1.40 -27.78
N LEU A 125 27.30 1.47 -27.98
CA LEU A 125 26.29 1.45 -26.90
C LEU A 125 26.19 0.08 -26.21
N ASP A 126 26.79 -0.98 -26.78
CA ASP A 126 26.93 -2.26 -26.08
C ASP A 126 27.87 -2.20 -24.89
N GLU A 127 28.87 -1.30 -24.95
CA GLU A 127 29.83 -1.08 -23.85
C GLU A 127 29.30 -0.11 -22.80
N VAL A 128 28.14 0.50 -23.02
CA VAL A 128 27.51 1.45 -22.12
C VAL A 128 26.40 0.74 -21.34
N HIS A 129 26.75 0.24 -20.16
CA HIS A 129 25.82 -0.39 -19.23
C HIS A 129 25.30 0.63 -18.22
N ASP A 130 24.00 0.68 -18.08
CA ASP A 130 23.35 1.63 -17.16
C ASP A 130 22.07 1.09 -16.56
N SER A 131 21.54 1.86 -15.61
CA SER A 131 20.26 1.61 -14.97
C SER A 131 19.53 2.93 -14.79
N ALA A 132 18.37 3.07 -15.40
CA ALA A 132 17.58 4.30 -15.40
C ALA A 132 16.09 4.03 -15.39
N VAL A 133 15.29 5.01 -14.97
CA VAL A 133 13.84 4.99 -15.05
C VAL A 133 13.39 6.15 -15.93
N PHE A 134 12.66 5.84 -16.98
CA PHE A 134 12.07 6.80 -17.90
C PHE A 134 10.58 6.91 -17.61
N MET A 135 10.09 8.14 -17.45
CA MET A 135 8.69 8.42 -17.12
C MET A 135 8.02 9.12 -18.30
N ASP A 136 6.79 8.70 -18.61
CA ASP A 136 5.92 9.33 -19.63
C ASP A 136 6.60 9.52 -20.99
N ARG A 137 7.26 8.47 -21.50
CA ARG A 137 7.94 8.46 -22.80
C ARG A 137 7.22 7.64 -23.85
N SER A 138 7.06 8.20 -25.04
CA SER A 138 6.74 7.43 -26.24
C SER A 138 7.96 6.60 -26.70
N ILE A 139 7.74 5.62 -27.57
CA ILE A 139 8.86 4.81 -28.11
C ILE A 139 9.89 5.70 -28.83
N ARG A 140 9.46 6.72 -29.58
CA ARG A 140 10.34 7.69 -30.24
C ARG A 140 11.18 8.47 -29.21
N GLU A 141 10.53 9.04 -28.19
CA GLU A 141 11.22 9.80 -27.15
C GLU A 141 12.20 8.90 -26.39
N LEU A 142 11.79 7.67 -26.05
CA LEU A 142 12.61 6.70 -25.33
C LEU A 142 13.90 6.35 -26.09
N LEU A 143 13.76 6.02 -27.39
CA LEU A 143 14.90 5.71 -28.24
C LEU A 143 15.82 6.93 -28.42
N THR A 144 15.25 8.13 -28.58
CA THR A 144 16.01 9.38 -28.70
C THR A 144 16.80 9.67 -27.42
N ASP A 145 16.17 9.62 -26.24
CA ASP A 145 16.81 9.88 -24.95
C ASP A 145 18.03 8.95 -24.74
N VAL A 146 17.91 7.66 -25.10
CA VAL A 146 19.02 6.72 -24.90
C VAL A 146 20.13 6.86 -25.93
N ILE A 147 19.80 7.23 -27.17
CA ILE A 147 20.80 7.34 -28.25
C ILE A 147 21.53 8.69 -28.21
N VAL A 148 20.78 9.81 -28.08
CA VAL A 148 21.32 11.18 -28.23
C VAL A 148 21.99 11.66 -26.94
N ASP A 149 21.47 11.31 -25.75
CA ASP A 149 21.99 11.73 -24.44
C ASP A 149 23.45 11.27 -24.17
N ARG A 150 24.04 10.49 -25.06
CA ARG A 150 25.39 9.90 -24.85
C ARG A 150 26.50 10.60 -25.61
N ASP A 151 26.28 11.79 -26.15
CA ASP A 151 27.26 12.60 -26.91
C ASP A 151 27.89 11.90 -28.13
N MET A 152 27.36 10.73 -28.52
CA MET A 152 27.86 9.97 -29.68
C MET A 152 27.04 10.17 -30.93
N PHE A 153 25.79 10.58 -30.79
CA PHE A 153 24.86 10.87 -31.87
C PHE A 153 24.30 12.26 -31.75
N GLU A 154 24.24 12.94 -32.87
CA GLU A 154 23.50 14.17 -33.02
C GLU A 154 22.05 13.84 -33.42
N SER A 155 21.12 14.75 -33.16
CA SER A 155 19.70 14.53 -33.51
C SER A 155 19.45 14.23 -34.99
N TYR A 156 20.33 14.66 -35.87
CA TYR A 156 20.27 14.42 -37.31
C TYR A 156 20.87 13.06 -37.74
N ASP A 157 21.51 12.33 -36.86
CA ASP A 157 22.05 10.99 -37.11
C ASP A 157 20.97 9.90 -36.89
N VAL A 158 19.79 10.28 -36.41
CA VAL A 158 18.67 9.36 -36.16
C VAL A 158 17.44 9.86 -36.89
N GLU A 159 16.80 9.00 -37.68
CA GLU A 159 15.58 9.32 -38.40
C GLU A 159 14.46 8.38 -37.96
N PHE A 160 13.24 8.89 -37.85
CA PHE A 160 12.07 8.14 -37.40
C PHE A 160 10.94 8.24 -38.44
N GLU A 161 10.62 7.12 -39.06
CA GLU A 161 9.49 6.92 -39.98
C GLU A 161 8.44 6.01 -39.28
N LEU A 162 7.90 6.53 -38.14
CA LEU A 162 6.98 5.78 -37.29
C LEU A 162 5.56 6.31 -37.43
N GLU A 163 4.61 5.39 -37.56
CA GLU A 163 3.17 5.66 -37.67
C GLU A 163 2.42 4.94 -36.53
N GLY A 164 1.50 5.63 -35.83
CA GLY A 164 0.59 5.03 -34.85
C GLY A 164 1.23 4.54 -33.54
N LEU A 165 2.42 5.02 -33.20
CA LEU A 165 3.18 4.66 -32.00
C LEU A 165 3.41 5.88 -31.08
N ASP A 166 2.43 6.78 -30.99
CA ASP A 166 2.52 8.02 -30.20
C ASP A 166 2.14 7.81 -28.72
N GLY A 167 1.64 6.63 -28.36
CA GLY A 167 1.30 6.27 -26.98
C GLY A 167 2.53 6.36 -26.05
N LYS A 168 2.32 6.93 -24.85
CA LYS A 168 3.38 7.05 -23.85
C LYS A 168 3.32 5.93 -22.84
N PHE A 169 4.47 5.34 -22.54
CA PHE A 169 4.63 4.43 -21.43
C PHE A 169 4.73 5.23 -20.14
N GLU A 170 3.90 4.90 -19.15
CA GLU A 170 3.92 5.57 -17.85
C GLU A 170 5.29 5.44 -17.16
N GLN A 171 5.89 4.27 -17.26
CA GLN A 171 7.23 3.98 -16.78
C GLN A 171 7.91 2.94 -17.65
N THR A 172 9.18 3.16 -17.94
CA THR A 172 10.07 2.17 -18.59
C THR A 172 11.36 2.11 -17.79
N VAL A 173 11.83 0.91 -17.51
CA VAL A 173 13.02 0.67 -16.69
C VAL A 173 14.13 0.05 -17.51
N MET A 174 15.27 0.70 -17.55
CA MET A 174 16.54 0.11 -17.97
C MET A 174 17.24 -0.41 -16.71
N TYR A 175 17.55 -1.69 -16.65
CA TYR A 175 18.13 -2.31 -15.46
C TYR A 175 19.32 -3.20 -15.81
N GLU A 176 20.54 -2.76 -15.43
CA GLU A 176 21.80 -3.48 -15.63
C GLU A 176 21.91 -4.11 -17.03
N GLU A 177 21.63 -3.34 -18.07
CA GLU A 177 21.70 -3.75 -19.46
C GLU A 177 22.46 -2.72 -20.29
N SER A 178 22.97 -3.15 -21.46
CA SER A 178 23.60 -2.21 -22.38
C SER A 178 22.54 -1.33 -23.05
N ALA A 179 22.91 -0.09 -23.39
CA ALA A 179 22.04 0.85 -24.08
C ALA A 179 21.58 0.28 -25.44
N ALA A 180 22.47 -0.41 -26.17
CA ALA A 180 22.10 -1.07 -27.44
C ALA A 180 21.05 -2.18 -27.23
N ARG A 181 21.16 -3.00 -26.19
CA ARG A 181 20.19 -4.04 -25.86
C ARG A 181 18.84 -3.44 -25.45
N PHE A 182 18.86 -2.35 -24.67
CA PHE A 182 17.66 -1.62 -24.31
C PHE A 182 16.91 -1.12 -25.57
N ILE A 183 17.62 -0.50 -26.51
CA ILE A 183 17.07 -0.02 -27.77
C ILE A 183 16.47 -1.18 -28.56
N ASP A 184 17.23 -2.27 -28.75
CA ASP A 184 16.82 -3.42 -29.56
C ASP A 184 15.55 -4.09 -28.98
N ARG A 185 15.48 -4.33 -27.66
CA ARG A 185 14.29 -4.98 -27.06
C ARG A 185 13.02 -4.15 -27.17
N HIS A 186 13.11 -2.83 -27.03
CA HIS A 186 11.95 -1.94 -27.16
C HIS A 186 11.51 -1.80 -28.63
N ALA A 187 12.47 -1.68 -29.55
CA ALA A 187 12.19 -1.66 -30.99
C ALA A 187 11.51 -2.98 -31.42
N ARG A 188 12.05 -4.14 -31.04
CA ARG A 188 11.46 -5.46 -31.35
C ARG A 188 10.06 -5.62 -30.75
N ARG A 189 9.86 -5.26 -29.50
CA ARG A 189 8.54 -5.32 -28.87
C ARG A 189 7.51 -4.49 -29.62
N ALA A 190 7.87 -3.26 -29.95
CA ALA A 190 6.98 -2.35 -30.71
C ALA A 190 6.85 -2.71 -32.20
N GLY A 191 7.56 -3.73 -32.68
CA GLY A 191 7.60 -4.08 -34.10
C GLY A 191 8.28 -3.03 -34.97
N VAL A 192 9.19 -2.26 -34.40
CA VAL A 192 9.98 -1.23 -35.06
C VAL A 192 11.25 -1.87 -35.64
N TYR A 193 11.44 -1.73 -36.94
CA TYR A 193 12.69 -2.11 -37.57
C TYR A 193 13.65 -0.93 -37.60
N TYR A 194 14.95 -1.22 -37.68
CA TYR A 194 15.95 -0.22 -38.01
C TYR A 194 17.01 -0.76 -38.97
N TYR A 195 17.63 0.17 -39.67
CA TYR A 195 18.76 -0.09 -40.58
C TYR A 195 19.69 1.13 -40.60
N PHE A 196 20.88 0.94 -41.19
CA PHE A 196 21.88 2.00 -41.35
C PHE A 196 21.87 2.53 -42.75
N ARG A 197 21.78 3.86 -42.89
CA ARG A 197 21.87 4.55 -44.16
C ARG A 197 23.09 5.45 -44.16
N GLN A 198 23.86 5.43 -45.23
CA GLN A 198 25.01 6.29 -45.44
C GLN A 198 24.55 7.52 -46.24
N ALA A 199 24.16 8.59 -45.54
CA ALA A 199 23.63 9.79 -46.16
C ALA A 199 24.67 10.89 -46.27
N LYS A 200 24.84 11.48 -47.47
CA LYS A 200 25.57 12.73 -47.66
C LYS A 200 24.65 13.88 -47.32
N LYS A 201 24.79 14.48 -46.10
CA LYS A 201 24.13 15.75 -45.75
C LYS A 201 25.09 16.91 -46.14
N LYS A 202 24.54 17.94 -46.82
CA LYS A 202 25.33 19.03 -47.43
C LYS A 202 26.27 19.74 -46.47
N ASP A 203 25.94 19.78 -45.18
CA ASP A 203 26.69 20.53 -44.16
C ASP A 203 27.09 19.69 -42.93
N ALA A 204 26.99 18.36 -43.01
CA ALA A 204 27.37 17.45 -41.95
C ALA A 204 28.46 16.49 -42.39
N PRO A 205 29.36 16.04 -41.53
CA PRO A 205 30.32 15.00 -41.88
C PRO A 205 29.53 13.74 -42.30
N GLN A 206 30.08 13.01 -43.29
CA GLN A 206 29.50 11.73 -43.71
C GLN A 206 29.57 10.76 -42.54
N ARG A 207 28.43 10.29 -42.08
CA ARG A 207 28.27 9.35 -40.97
C ARG A 207 27.18 8.32 -41.24
N ASP A 208 27.19 7.26 -40.48
CA ASP A 208 26.06 6.32 -40.42
C ASP A 208 24.82 7.00 -39.85
N THR A 209 23.70 6.98 -40.56
CA THR A 209 22.39 7.44 -40.10
C THR A 209 21.56 6.23 -39.71
N LEU A 210 21.05 6.20 -38.47
CA LEU A 210 20.17 5.15 -37.98
C LEU A 210 18.73 5.51 -38.31
N VAL A 211 18.05 4.67 -39.10
CA VAL A 211 16.67 4.89 -39.51
C VAL A 211 15.76 3.87 -38.83
N PHE A 212 14.78 4.35 -38.08
CA PHE A 212 13.73 3.56 -37.45
C PHE A 212 12.45 3.65 -38.28
N GLY A 213 11.78 2.51 -38.56
CA GLY A 213 10.52 2.49 -39.27
C GLY A 213 9.60 1.37 -38.76
N ASN A 214 8.31 1.49 -39.05
CA ASN A 214 7.32 0.47 -38.73
C ASN A 214 6.29 0.23 -39.85
N THR A 215 6.52 0.82 -41.02
CA THR A 215 5.68 0.65 -42.20
C THR A 215 6.57 0.57 -43.47
N PRO A 216 6.07 0.06 -44.64
CA PRO A 216 6.83 0.03 -45.87
C PRO A 216 7.24 1.42 -46.37
N ARG A 217 6.66 2.51 -45.89
CA ARG A 217 7.04 3.88 -46.29
C ARG A 217 8.45 4.27 -45.82
N GLY A 218 8.90 3.67 -44.73
CA GLY A 218 10.27 3.87 -44.24
C GLY A 218 11.34 3.13 -45.02
N TYR A 219 11.01 2.38 -46.06
CA TYR A 219 12.00 1.73 -46.94
C TYR A 219 12.68 2.72 -47.88
N MET A 220 13.93 2.45 -48.21
CA MET A 220 14.66 3.25 -49.20
C MET A 220 14.11 3.06 -50.60
N ARG A 221 14.35 4.05 -51.46
CA ARG A 221 13.91 4.00 -52.90
C ARG A 221 14.37 2.73 -53.59
N ALA A 222 13.56 2.29 -54.55
CA ALA A 222 13.84 1.10 -55.35
C ALA A 222 15.12 1.25 -56.17
N LEU A 223 15.96 0.23 -56.09
CA LEU A 223 17.05 -0.01 -56.97
C LEU A 223 16.57 -0.98 -58.06
N GLU A 224 16.74 -0.61 -59.33
CA GLU A 224 16.33 -1.42 -60.47
C GLU A 224 17.51 -2.25 -60.98
N VAL A 225 17.36 -3.58 -60.95
CA VAL A 225 18.45 -4.51 -61.23
C VAL A 225 17.94 -5.66 -62.12
N PRO A 226 18.67 -6.05 -63.19
CA PRO A 226 18.30 -7.21 -63.99
C PRO A 226 18.64 -8.53 -63.25
N LEU A 227 17.86 -9.57 -63.53
CA LEU A 227 18.17 -10.96 -63.16
C LEU A 227 18.93 -11.61 -64.34
N LEU A 228 20.22 -11.79 -64.11
CA LEU A 228 21.10 -12.39 -65.16
C LEU A 228 21.79 -13.63 -64.61
N PRO A 229 21.29 -14.84 -64.89
CA PRO A 229 21.95 -16.06 -64.47
C PRO A 229 23.39 -16.11 -64.99
N HIS A 230 24.30 -16.61 -64.17
CA HIS A 230 25.73 -16.62 -64.44
C HIS A 230 26.05 -17.30 -65.84
N SER A 231 26.30 -16.48 -66.85
CA SER A 231 26.87 -16.91 -68.11
C SER A 231 28.16 -16.13 -68.36
N GLY A 232 29.23 -16.77 -68.66
CA GLY A 232 30.58 -16.16 -68.73
C GLY A 232 30.75 -14.93 -69.66
N LEU A 233 29.68 -14.46 -70.29
CA LEU A 233 29.60 -13.26 -71.11
C LEU A 233 29.04 -12.02 -70.47
N THR A 234 28.52 -12.10 -69.19
CA THR A 234 27.80 -11.01 -68.52
C THR A 234 28.50 -10.45 -67.26
N SER A 235 29.80 -10.69 -67.14
CA SER A 235 30.57 -10.33 -65.93
C SER A 235 30.76 -8.81 -65.64
N TRP A 236 30.25 -7.95 -66.52
CA TRP A 236 30.48 -6.49 -66.48
C TRP A 236 29.27 -5.67 -65.98
N HIS A 237 28.13 -6.31 -65.76
CA HIS A 237 26.92 -5.62 -65.28
C HIS A 237 26.56 -6.03 -63.88
N GLU A 238 26.16 -5.06 -63.09
CA GLU A 238 25.53 -5.33 -61.79
C GLU A 238 24.19 -6.02 -62.03
N ALA A 239 24.00 -7.21 -61.44
CA ALA A 239 22.82 -8.04 -61.62
C ALA A 239 22.56 -8.95 -60.43
N ILE A 240 21.35 -9.41 -60.30
CA ILE A 240 21.03 -10.59 -59.50
C ILE A 240 21.43 -11.81 -60.31
N LEU A 241 22.24 -12.67 -59.72
CA LEU A 241 22.81 -13.85 -60.37
C LEU A 241 22.02 -15.12 -60.07
N GLU A 242 21.50 -15.23 -58.87
CA GLU A 242 20.67 -16.34 -58.39
C GLU A 242 19.53 -15.77 -57.51
N LEU A 243 18.33 -16.31 -57.68
CA LEU A 243 17.17 -15.93 -56.88
C LEU A 243 16.36 -17.17 -56.52
N HIS A 244 16.01 -17.28 -55.25
CA HIS A 244 15.20 -18.36 -54.71
C HIS A 244 14.05 -17.76 -53.87
N VAL A 245 12.83 -18.25 -54.13
CA VAL A 245 11.65 -17.86 -53.30
C VAL A 245 11.24 -19.07 -52.49
N THR A 246 11.20 -18.89 -51.20
CA THR A 246 10.80 -19.92 -50.25
C THR A 246 9.52 -19.50 -49.54
N ARG A 247 8.51 -20.34 -49.50
CA ARG A 247 7.30 -20.16 -48.75
C ARG A 247 7.23 -21.17 -47.60
N ALA A 248 7.10 -20.70 -46.38
CA ALA A 248 7.08 -21.50 -45.14
C ALA A 248 5.70 -21.50 -44.50
N LEU A 249 5.39 -22.58 -43.76
CA LEU A 249 4.21 -22.63 -42.90
C LEU A 249 4.43 -21.72 -41.70
N VAL A 250 3.43 -20.87 -41.39
CA VAL A 250 3.45 -19.98 -40.21
C VAL A 250 2.16 -20.11 -39.40
N PRO A 251 2.14 -19.74 -38.11
CA PRO A 251 0.93 -19.70 -37.31
C PRO A 251 -0.14 -18.80 -37.92
N GLN A 252 -1.41 -19.24 -37.84
CA GLN A 252 -2.55 -18.53 -38.41
C GLN A 252 -3.05 -17.42 -37.51
N THR A 253 -2.99 -17.65 -36.16
CA THR A 253 -3.62 -16.77 -35.20
C THR A 253 -2.62 -16.35 -34.15
N VAL A 254 -2.63 -15.07 -33.81
CA VAL A 254 -1.94 -14.52 -32.65
C VAL A 254 -2.99 -14.04 -31.69
N ARG A 255 -2.99 -14.60 -30.48
CA ARG A 255 -3.85 -14.20 -29.36
C ARG A 255 -2.99 -13.73 -28.21
N GLU A 256 -3.33 -12.58 -27.70
CA GLU A 256 -2.67 -12.00 -26.54
C GLU A 256 -3.70 -11.60 -25.50
N TRP A 257 -3.39 -11.84 -24.22
CA TRP A 257 -4.22 -11.42 -23.11
C TRP A 257 -3.35 -10.88 -21.99
N ASP A 258 -3.92 -9.95 -21.23
CA ASP A 258 -3.24 -9.36 -20.08
C ASP A 258 -4.25 -9.03 -18.96
N HIS A 259 -3.72 -8.58 -17.84
CA HIS A 259 -4.51 -8.12 -16.71
C HIS A 259 -4.16 -6.66 -16.38
N ASN A 260 -5.17 -5.79 -16.47
CA ASN A 260 -5.05 -4.42 -16.00
C ASN A 260 -5.73 -4.27 -14.63
N TYR A 261 -4.92 -4.10 -13.59
CA TYR A 261 -5.45 -3.93 -12.23
C TYR A 261 -6.28 -2.64 -12.04
N ARG A 262 -6.27 -1.71 -12.99
CA ARG A 262 -7.11 -0.50 -12.98
C ARG A 262 -8.52 -0.78 -13.50
N GLN A 263 -8.67 -1.83 -14.26
CA GLN A 263 -9.92 -2.32 -14.84
C GLN A 263 -9.97 -3.84 -14.66
N PRO A 264 -10.03 -4.34 -13.40
CA PRO A 264 -9.83 -5.77 -13.11
C PRO A 264 -10.93 -6.68 -13.65
N ASP A 265 -12.10 -6.14 -13.92
CA ASP A 265 -13.26 -6.88 -14.41
C ASP A 265 -13.34 -6.93 -15.95
N ASP A 266 -12.52 -6.13 -16.65
CA ASP A 266 -12.48 -6.10 -18.10
C ASP A 266 -11.43 -7.08 -18.62
N PRO A 267 -11.83 -8.10 -19.39
CA PRO A 267 -10.88 -9.03 -19.99
C PRO A 267 -10.10 -8.34 -21.11
N LEU A 268 -8.82 -8.11 -20.90
CA LEU A 268 -7.90 -7.65 -21.94
C LEU A 268 -7.49 -8.83 -22.81
N GLN A 269 -8.22 -9.07 -23.91
CA GLN A 269 -7.91 -10.09 -24.89
C GLN A 269 -8.00 -9.52 -26.29
N VAL A 270 -6.97 -9.73 -27.09
CA VAL A 270 -6.89 -9.30 -28.48
C VAL A 270 -6.49 -10.46 -29.38
N GLU A 271 -6.90 -10.40 -30.63
CA GLU A 271 -6.61 -11.43 -31.61
C GLU A 271 -6.29 -10.79 -32.97
N SER A 272 -5.27 -11.31 -33.65
CA SER A 272 -4.98 -11.01 -35.02
C SER A 272 -4.91 -12.32 -35.80
N ILE A 273 -5.63 -12.38 -36.95
CA ILE A 273 -5.75 -13.58 -37.76
C ILE A 273 -5.04 -13.35 -39.08
N VAL A 274 -4.04 -14.16 -39.37
CA VAL A 274 -3.37 -14.22 -40.67
C VAL A 274 -4.29 -14.90 -41.66
N ALA A 275 -4.51 -14.28 -42.80
CA ALA A 275 -5.26 -14.71 -43.98
C ALA A 275 -6.07 -16.05 -43.86
N ARG A 276 -7.38 -15.94 -43.65
CA ARG A 276 -8.26 -17.10 -43.31
C ARG A 276 -8.26 -18.20 -44.36
N ASP A 277 -7.99 -17.85 -45.62
CA ASP A 277 -8.08 -18.75 -46.76
C ASP A 277 -6.70 -19.25 -47.25
N ASP A 278 -5.61 -18.89 -46.59
CA ASP A 278 -4.27 -19.31 -46.96
C ASP A 278 -3.95 -20.69 -46.36
N ARG A 279 -3.67 -21.65 -47.24
CA ARG A 279 -3.30 -23.04 -46.83
C ARG A 279 -1.90 -23.15 -46.21
N SER A 280 -1.09 -22.12 -46.32
CA SER A 280 0.26 -22.07 -45.73
C SER A 280 0.28 -21.42 -44.35
N VAL A 281 -0.88 -21.39 -43.64
CA VAL A 281 -1.00 -20.98 -42.23
C VAL A 281 -1.64 -22.10 -41.44
N PHE A 282 -1.11 -22.35 -40.21
CA PHE A 282 -1.65 -23.36 -39.30
C PHE A 282 -1.24 -23.14 -37.87
N GLY A 283 -2.19 -23.32 -36.94
CA GLY A 283 -1.92 -23.20 -35.51
C GLY A 283 -2.10 -21.79 -34.97
N SER A 284 -1.77 -21.61 -33.68
CA SER A 284 -1.92 -20.34 -32.95
C SER A 284 -0.76 -20.08 -32.05
N ILE A 285 -0.41 -18.81 -31.90
CA ILE A 285 0.45 -18.31 -30.83
C ILE A 285 -0.45 -17.68 -29.76
N ASN A 286 -0.35 -18.16 -28.51
CA ASN A 286 -1.12 -17.66 -27.38
C ASN A 286 -0.12 -17.13 -26.35
N ARG A 287 -0.20 -15.85 -25.98
CA ARG A 287 0.74 -15.16 -25.06
C ARG A 287 0.02 -14.34 -24.02
N SER A 288 0.61 -14.20 -22.84
CA SER A 288 0.09 -13.41 -21.71
C SER A 288 1.15 -12.51 -21.07
N VAL A 289 2.19 -12.15 -21.81
CA VAL A 289 3.39 -11.47 -21.26
C VAL A 289 3.76 -10.17 -21.97
N GLU A 290 2.93 -9.71 -22.90
CA GLU A 290 3.21 -8.48 -23.66
C GLU A 290 2.97 -7.20 -22.85
N HIS A 291 2.18 -7.28 -21.78
CA HIS A 291 1.94 -6.21 -20.81
C HIS A 291 1.38 -4.92 -21.42
N PHE A 292 0.22 -5.00 -22.04
CA PHE A 292 -0.54 -3.85 -22.48
C PHE A 292 -1.62 -3.44 -21.45
N HIS A 293 -2.04 -2.19 -21.52
CA HIS A 293 -3.01 -1.62 -20.58
C HIS A 293 -4.40 -1.46 -21.16
N THR A 294 -4.49 -1.35 -22.48
CA THR A 294 -5.76 -1.21 -23.21
C THR A 294 -5.85 -2.20 -24.36
N ALA A 295 -7.06 -2.48 -24.82
CA ALA A 295 -7.27 -3.35 -25.96
C ALA A 295 -6.64 -2.78 -27.25
N GLU A 296 -6.60 -1.46 -27.40
CA GLU A 296 -5.96 -0.78 -28.53
C GLU A 296 -4.46 -1.01 -28.54
N GLU A 297 -3.78 -0.86 -27.42
CA GLU A 297 -2.34 -1.18 -27.30
C GLU A 297 -2.07 -2.66 -27.63
N GLY A 298 -2.89 -3.55 -27.04
CA GLY A 298 -2.77 -4.98 -27.31
C GLY A 298 -2.96 -5.32 -28.79
N GLN A 299 -3.92 -4.68 -29.47
CA GLN A 299 -4.16 -4.89 -30.89
C GLN A 299 -2.98 -4.44 -31.76
N VAL A 300 -2.33 -3.31 -31.42
CA VAL A 300 -1.11 -2.85 -32.11
C VAL A 300 0.00 -3.90 -31.98
N LEU A 301 0.21 -4.46 -30.78
CA LEU A 301 1.21 -5.50 -30.56
C LEU A 301 0.85 -6.80 -31.30
N ALA A 302 -0.38 -7.26 -31.20
CA ALA A 302 -0.85 -8.45 -31.91
C ALA A 302 -0.72 -8.31 -33.41
N ASN A 303 -1.00 -7.13 -33.98
CA ASN A 303 -0.80 -6.83 -35.39
C ASN A 303 0.69 -6.84 -35.78
N ALA A 304 1.56 -6.31 -34.91
CA ALA A 304 3.01 -6.36 -35.14
C ALA A 304 3.53 -7.82 -35.19
N ARG A 305 3.03 -8.68 -34.26
CA ARG A 305 3.35 -10.14 -34.29
C ARG A 305 2.80 -10.82 -35.54
N HIS A 306 1.59 -10.47 -35.95
CA HIS A 306 0.99 -10.95 -37.20
C HIS A 306 1.83 -10.57 -38.41
N ASP A 307 2.23 -9.30 -38.56
CA ASP A 307 3.09 -8.83 -39.67
C ASP A 307 4.44 -9.55 -39.66
N GLU A 308 5.03 -9.81 -38.49
CA GLU A 308 6.24 -10.61 -38.32
C GLU A 308 6.08 -12.01 -38.96
N LEU A 309 4.95 -12.67 -38.67
CA LEU A 309 4.67 -13.99 -39.22
C LEU A 309 4.50 -13.98 -40.74
N ILE A 310 3.76 -12.99 -41.26
CA ILE A 310 3.59 -12.82 -42.70
C ILE A 310 4.93 -12.56 -43.41
N ALA A 311 5.75 -11.67 -42.82
CA ALA A 311 7.08 -11.39 -43.34
C ALA A 311 7.99 -12.64 -43.41
N ARG A 312 7.78 -13.60 -42.50
CA ARG A 312 8.51 -14.87 -42.45
C ARG A 312 7.95 -15.93 -43.40
N GLN A 313 6.69 -15.79 -43.81
CA GLN A 313 6.02 -16.77 -44.66
C GLN A 313 6.67 -16.83 -46.05
N THR A 314 7.00 -15.67 -46.62
CA THR A 314 7.63 -15.62 -47.97
C THR A 314 9.01 -14.97 -47.81
N ARG A 315 10.04 -15.75 -48.04
CA ARG A 315 11.44 -15.31 -48.05
C ARG A 315 12.03 -15.43 -49.44
N ILE A 316 12.76 -14.41 -49.80
CA ILE A 316 13.51 -14.35 -51.06
C ILE A 316 14.99 -14.33 -50.68
N SER A 317 15.79 -15.15 -51.29
CA SER A 317 17.23 -15.18 -51.08
C SER A 317 17.95 -15.30 -52.43
N GLY A 318 19.18 -14.85 -52.48
CA GLY A 318 19.89 -14.94 -53.73
C GLY A 318 21.34 -14.49 -53.65
N LYS A 319 21.98 -14.46 -54.84
CA LYS A 319 23.31 -13.92 -55.05
C LYS A 319 23.26 -12.75 -56.01
N SER A 320 24.09 -11.75 -55.78
CA SER A 320 24.25 -10.62 -56.69
C SER A 320 25.70 -10.08 -56.66
N ASN A 321 26.04 -9.24 -57.62
CA ASN A 321 27.27 -8.44 -57.62
C ASN A 321 27.00 -6.94 -57.47
N VAL A 322 25.78 -6.57 -57.05
CA VAL A 322 25.30 -5.18 -56.92
C VAL A 322 25.94 -4.51 -55.72
N ILE A 323 26.80 -3.53 -55.94
CA ILE A 323 27.56 -2.84 -54.89
C ILE A 323 26.62 -2.02 -53.98
N GLY A 324 25.60 -1.40 -54.54
CA GLY A 324 24.66 -0.52 -53.84
C GLY A 324 23.60 -1.23 -52.97
N MET A 325 23.54 -2.56 -52.94
CA MET A 325 22.55 -3.33 -52.21
C MET A 325 22.77 -3.26 -50.71
N THR A 326 21.77 -2.76 -49.96
CA THR A 326 21.83 -2.62 -48.50
C THR A 326 20.49 -2.99 -47.85
N PRO A 327 20.47 -3.36 -46.53
CA PRO A 327 19.22 -3.57 -45.80
C PRO A 327 18.34 -2.33 -45.81
N GLY A 328 17.01 -2.53 -45.87
CA GLY A 328 16.02 -1.47 -45.97
C GLY A 328 15.81 -0.93 -47.39
N MET A 329 16.62 -1.35 -48.37
CA MET A 329 16.48 -0.97 -49.77
C MET A 329 15.48 -1.86 -50.51
N VAL A 330 14.59 -1.23 -51.26
CA VAL A 330 13.72 -1.96 -52.21
C VAL A 330 14.48 -2.27 -53.48
N VAL A 331 14.45 -3.51 -53.94
CA VAL A 331 15.05 -3.95 -55.20
C VAL A 331 13.95 -4.44 -56.12
N ARG A 332 13.95 -3.94 -57.39
CA ARG A 332 13.05 -4.36 -58.45
C ARG A 332 13.82 -5.08 -59.58
N VAL A 333 13.32 -6.22 -59.94
CA VAL A 333 13.87 -6.93 -61.12
C VAL A 333 13.28 -6.30 -62.37
N THR A 334 14.15 -5.92 -63.33
CA THR A 334 13.74 -5.16 -64.53
C THR A 334 13.33 -6.05 -65.71
N ASN A 335 13.87 -7.26 -65.80
CA ASN A 335 13.70 -8.15 -66.92
C ASN A 335 12.91 -9.43 -66.62
N ASP A 336 12.40 -9.54 -65.38
CA ASP A 336 11.56 -10.67 -64.96
C ASP A 336 10.53 -10.19 -63.95
N THR A 337 9.47 -10.98 -63.74
CA THR A 337 8.43 -10.70 -62.74
C THR A 337 8.44 -11.79 -61.70
N ILE A 338 8.65 -11.39 -60.43
CA ILE A 338 8.55 -12.29 -59.28
C ILE A 338 7.10 -12.28 -58.83
N PRO A 339 6.33 -13.36 -59.00
CA PRO A 339 4.89 -13.37 -58.67
C PRO A 339 4.62 -13.05 -57.21
N GLU A 340 5.48 -13.48 -56.29
CA GLU A 340 5.37 -13.25 -54.87
C GLU A 340 5.76 -11.81 -54.44
N ALA A 341 6.48 -11.09 -55.31
CA ALA A 341 6.96 -9.73 -55.02
C ALA A 341 6.73 -8.78 -56.23
N PRO A 342 5.47 -8.54 -56.64
CA PRO A 342 5.15 -7.76 -57.84
C PRO A 342 5.58 -6.29 -57.75
N HIS A 343 5.79 -5.77 -56.54
CA HIS A 343 6.25 -4.40 -56.28
C HIS A 343 7.74 -4.32 -55.94
N GLY A 344 8.49 -5.42 -56.12
CA GLY A 344 9.88 -5.59 -55.72
C GLY A 344 10.00 -6.24 -54.34
N MET A 345 11.22 -6.37 -53.90
CA MET A 345 11.58 -6.99 -52.61
C MET A 345 12.41 -6.01 -51.78
N VAL A 346 12.21 -5.97 -50.47
CA VAL A 346 13.04 -5.21 -49.54
C VAL A 346 14.12 -6.12 -48.98
N ILE A 347 15.37 -5.67 -49.07
CA ILE A 347 16.53 -6.39 -48.53
C ILE A 347 16.49 -6.36 -47.01
N THR A 348 16.48 -7.51 -46.37
CA THR A 348 16.52 -7.66 -44.92
C THR A 348 17.92 -7.95 -44.39
N LYS A 349 18.71 -8.66 -45.22
CA LYS A 349 20.09 -9.03 -44.90
C LYS A 349 20.93 -9.07 -46.16
N VAL A 350 22.18 -8.64 -46.07
CA VAL A 350 23.18 -8.82 -47.14
C VAL A 350 24.55 -9.08 -46.52
N VAL A 351 25.24 -10.07 -47.12
CA VAL A 351 26.62 -10.38 -46.82
C VAL A 351 27.45 -10.13 -48.09
N THR A 352 28.21 -9.05 -48.04
CA THR A 352 29.07 -8.66 -49.16
C THR A 352 30.49 -9.19 -48.92
N THR A 353 31.01 -9.92 -49.90
CA THR A 353 32.39 -10.41 -49.83
C THR A 353 33.16 -9.90 -51.05
N GLY A 354 34.45 -9.68 -50.88
CA GLY A 354 35.34 -9.23 -51.95
C GLY A 354 36.78 -9.12 -51.46
N GLY A 355 37.70 -8.78 -52.37
CA GLY A 355 39.09 -8.63 -52.00
C GLY A 355 40.01 -8.34 -53.18
N ARG A 356 41.29 -8.30 -52.91
CA ARG A 356 42.33 -8.07 -53.94
C ARG A 356 42.27 -9.18 -55.00
N GLY A 357 41.91 -8.82 -56.24
CA GLY A 357 41.73 -9.77 -57.35
C GLY A 357 40.46 -10.61 -57.28
N GLN A 358 39.53 -10.28 -56.41
CA GLN A 358 38.19 -10.90 -56.28
C GLN A 358 37.12 -9.86 -56.55
N SER A 359 36.12 -10.21 -57.35
CA SER A 359 34.93 -9.37 -57.56
C SER A 359 34.05 -9.34 -56.34
N VAL A 360 33.29 -8.27 -56.23
CA VAL A 360 32.24 -8.14 -55.15
C VAL A 360 31.15 -9.19 -55.43
N THR A 361 30.76 -9.88 -54.37
CA THR A 361 29.66 -10.84 -54.42
C THR A 361 28.82 -10.67 -53.17
N ASN A 362 27.51 -10.55 -53.32
CA ASN A 362 26.54 -10.46 -52.26
C ASN A 362 25.74 -11.75 -52.14
N MET A 363 25.53 -12.20 -50.91
CA MET A 363 24.45 -13.11 -50.57
C MET A 363 23.39 -12.29 -49.83
N PHE A 364 22.15 -12.32 -50.29
CA PHE A 364 21.10 -11.50 -49.70
C PHE A 364 19.87 -12.31 -49.31
N GLU A 365 19.15 -11.79 -48.32
CA GLU A 365 17.80 -12.20 -47.96
C GLU A 365 16.87 -10.98 -48.07
N ALA A 366 15.62 -11.25 -48.46
CA ALA A 366 14.62 -10.22 -48.69
C ALA A 366 13.21 -10.77 -48.45
N ILE A 367 12.27 -9.85 -48.28
CA ILE A 367 10.82 -10.14 -48.29
C ILE A 367 10.12 -9.29 -49.35
N PRO A 368 8.90 -9.62 -49.78
CA PRO A 368 8.12 -8.78 -50.69
C PRO A 368 7.98 -7.35 -50.17
N ALA A 369 8.24 -6.33 -50.97
CA ALA A 369 8.31 -4.92 -50.56
C ALA A 369 6.96 -4.32 -50.10
N HIS A 370 5.83 -4.96 -50.44
CA HIS A 370 4.50 -4.55 -49.95
C HIS A 370 4.23 -5.03 -48.53
N LEU A 371 5.02 -5.95 -47.99
CA LEU A 371 4.91 -6.42 -46.62
C LEU A 371 5.72 -5.51 -45.68
N THR A 372 5.24 -5.37 -44.45
CA THR A 372 5.99 -4.69 -43.40
C THR A 372 6.97 -5.67 -42.74
N TYR A 373 8.26 -5.37 -42.85
CA TYR A 373 9.25 -6.11 -42.06
C TYR A 373 9.06 -5.81 -40.56
N ARG A 374 9.01 -6.86 -39.76
CA ARG A 374 9.05 -6.78 -38.31
C ARG A 374 10.20 -7.62 -37.81
N PRO A 375 11.01 -7.10 -36.88
CA PRO A 375 12.03 -7.90 -36.22
C PRO A 375 11.39 -9.02 -35.39
N GLU A 376 12.04 -10.16 -35.39
CA GLU A 376 11.62 -11.27 -34.55
C GLU A 376 11.60 -10.86 -33.07
N TYR A 377 10.47 -11.14 -32.40
CA TYR A 377 10.34 -10.87 -30.97
C TYR A 377 9.91 -12.11 -30.22
N ASP A 378 10.83 -12.64 -29.42
CA ASP A 378 10.57 -13.65 -28.43
C ASP A 378 10.82 -13.03 -27.04
N PRO A 379 9.79 -12.85 -26.18
CA PRO A 379 9.96 -12.29 -24.87
C PRO A 379 11.01 -13.01 -24.01
N GLN A 380 11.15 -14.33 -24.17
CA GLN A 380 12.13 -15.10 -23.39
C GLN A 380 13.57 -14.76 -23.74
N GLN A 381 13.85 -14.41 -25.00
CA GLN A 381 15.19 -14.11 -25.48
C GLN A 381 15.50 -12.60 -25.49
N HIS A 382 14.50 -11.79 -25.86
CA HIS A 382 14.72 -10.38 -26.15
C HIS A 382 14.34 -9.46 -24.97
N TRP A 383 13.46 -9.89 -24.05
CA TRP A 383 13.08 -9.06 -22.91
C TRP A 383 14.08 -9.15 -21.75
N ARG A 384 14.21 -8.07 -20.98
CA ARG A 384 15.01 -8.04 -19.76
C ARG A 384 14.17 -8.51 -18.56
N TRP A 385 14.35 -9.74 -18.15
CA TRP A 385 13.71 -10.32 -16.98
C TRP A 385 14.47 -10.01 -15.71
N VAL A 386 13.78 -9.49 -14.69
CA VAL A 386 14.34 -9.22 -13.37
C VAL A 386 13.85 -10.31 -12.41
N THR A 387 14.78 -11.14 -11.94
CA THR A 387 14.53 -12.16 -10.93
C THR A 387 14.95 -11.65 -9.56
N GLY A 388 14.08 -11.82 -8.55
CA GLY A 388 14.36 -11.33 -7.19
C GLY A 388 13.73 -9.97 -6.90
N ALA A 389 14.24 -9.30 -5.87
CA ALA A 389 13.70 -8.04 -5.41
C ALA A 389 14.72 -6.91 -5.56
N LEU A 390 14.27 -5.80 -6.11
CA LEU A 390 15.00 -4.55 -6.18
C LEU A 390 14.90 -3.78 -4.86
N ILE A 391 15.86 -2.90 -4.60
CA ILE A 391 15.86 -2.05 -3.41
C ILE A 391 15.27 -0.69 -3.78
N GLY A 392 14.31 -0.24 -2.99
CA GLY A 392 13.71 1.07 -3.16
C GLY A 392 13.54 1.80 -1.83
N ILE A 393 13.45 3.11 -1.90
CA ILE A 393 13.17 4.00 -0.77
C ILE A 393 11.85 4.72 -1.02
N VAL A 394 10.93 4.63 -0.07
CA VAL A 394 9.64 5.31 -0.14
C VAL A 394 9.83 6.83 -0.10
N GLU A 395 9.16 7.55 -0.98
CA GLU A 395 9.27 8.99 -1.12
C GLU A 395 8.06 9.74 -0.54
N SER A 396 8.30 10.98 -0.11
CA SER A 396 7.27 11.99 0.14
C SER A 396 7.36 13.08 -0.93
N GLY A 397 6.27 13.74 -1.24
CA GLY A 397 6.26 14.87 -2.17
C GLY A 397 7.00 16.09 -1.63
N ASP A 398 6.67 16.53 -0.42
CA ASP A 398 7.23 17.69 0.28
C ASP A 398 7.70 17.29 1.68
N ASP A 399 7.96 18.23 2.58
CA ASP A 399 8.39 17.98 3.96
C ASP A 399 7.29 17.40 4.87
N GLU A 400 6.38 16.67 4.29
CA GLU A 400 5.30 15.98 4.97
C GLU A 400 5.85 14.76 5.78
N PRO A 401 5.34 14.51 6.99
CA PRO A 401 5.74 13.36 7.79
C PRO A 401 5.26 12.03 7.21
N TYR A 402 4.40 12.08 6.19
CA TYR A 402 3.80 10.93 5.53
C TYR A 402 4.43 10.68 4.17
N ALA A 403 4.44 9.43 3.75
CA ALA A 403 4.78 9.07 2.38
C ALA A 403 3.71 9.60 1.41
N TRP A 404 4.14 10.00 0.20
CA TRP A 404 3.20 10.29 -0.87
C TRP A 404 2.35 9.04 -1.17
N MET A 405 1.06 9.21 -1.19
CA MET A 405 0.10 8.15 -1.48
C MET A 405 -1.04 8.72 -2.31
N ASP A 406 -1.45 8.01 -3.34
CA ASP A 406 -2.58 8.42 -4.17
C ASP A 406 -3.94 7.91 -3.61
N GLU A 407 -5.02 8.24 -4.32
CA GLU A 407 -6.39 7.84 -3.96
C GLU A 407 -6.63 6.33 -3.95
N TYR A 408 -5.74 5.56 -4.61
CA TYR A 408 -5.78 4.08 -4.65
C TYR A 408 -4.86 3.42 -3.63
N GLY A 409 -4.18 4.20 -2.78
CA GLY A 409 -3.26 3.70 -1.76
C GLY A 409 -1.92 3.20 -2.30
N ARG A 410 -1.48 3.73 -3.47
CA ARG A 410 -0.18 3.43 -4.09
C ARG A 410 0.86 4.42 -3.63
N TYR A 411 2.13 4.00 -3.60
CA TYR A 411 3.27 4.79 -3.14
C TYR A 411 4.25 5.07 -4.26
N ARG A 412 4.99 6.17 -4.17
CA ARG A 412 6.15 6.44 -5.02
C ARG A 412 7.43 6.01 -4.33
N VAL A 413 8.35 5.44 -5.12
CA VAL A 413 9.58 4.82 -4.62
C VAL A 413 10.75 5.26 -5.48
N ARG A 414 11.82 5.70 -4.86
CA ARG A 414 13.10 5.88 -5.54
C ARG A 414 13.85 4.55 -5.55
N LEU A 415 14.09 4.02 -6.74
CA LEU A 415 14.84 2.78 -6.94
C LEU A 415 16.35 3.08 -6.80
N LEU A 416 17.05 2.35 -5.94
CA LEU A 416 18.44 2.67 -5.59
C LEU A 416 19.48 2.32 -6.66
N PHE A 417 19.12 1.58 -7.68
CA PHE A 417 20.00 1.29 -8.81
C PHE A 417 20.15 2.48 -9.77
N THR A 418 19.27 3.48 -9.70
CA THR A 418 19.36 4.67 -10.57
C THR A 418 20.40 5.64 -10.07
N ARG A 419 21.33 6.08 -10.96
CA ARG A 419 22.34 7.09 -10.63
C ARG A 419 21.74 8.49 -10.47
N HIS A 420 20.78 8.82 -11.31
CA HIS A 420 20.11 10.12 -11.32
C HIS A 420 18.72 9.96 -10.71
N SER A 421 18.48 10.67 -9.62
CA SER A 421 17.15 10.84 -9.07
C SER A 421 16.56 12.16 -9.54
N GLY A 422 15.37 12.13 -10.07
CA GLY A 422 14.58 13.31 -10.36
C GLY A 422 14.14 14.03 -9.07
N LYS A 423 13.26 15.00 -9.20
CA LYS A 423 12.60 15.64 -8.07
C LYS A 423 11.93 14.57 -7.18
N ARG A 424 11.97 14.76 -5.86
CA ARG A 424 11.27 13.87 -4.92
C ARG A 424 9.80 13.68 -5.35
N GLY A 425 9.32 12.46 -5.23
CA GLY A 425 7.97 12.07 -5.61
C GLY A 425 7.74 11.89 -7.12
N THR A 426 8.79 11.91 -7.95
CA THR A 426 8.71 11.71 -9.40
C THR A 426 9.61 10.59 -9.93
N ASN A 427 10.23 9.81 -9.04
CA ASN A 427 11.23 8.80 -9.41
C ASN A 427 10.63 7.43 -9.77
N SER A 428 9.35 7.24 -9.62
CA SER A 428 8.60 6.09 -10.13
C SER A 428 7.14 6.44 -10.40
N MET A 429 6.46 5.61 -11.19
CA MET A 429 5.01 5.58 -11.19
C MET A 429 4.49 5.18 -9.79
N PRO A 430 3.21 5.44 -9.47
CA PRO A 430 2.61 4.95 -8.24
C PRO A 430 2.58 3.41 -8.19
N LEU A 431 3.27 2.83 -7.20
CA LEU A 431 3.40 1.38 -7.02
C LEU A 431 2.42 0.87 -5.96
N ARG A 432 1.75 -0.24 -6.23
CA ARG A 432 0.91 -0.95 -5.25
C ARG A 432 1.77 -1.61 -4.19
N LEU A 433 1.28 -1.65 -2.95
CA LEU A 433 1.87 -2.42 -1.86
C LEU A 433 1.19 -3.78 -1.74
N LEU A 434 1.96 -4.87 -1.78
CA LEU A 434 1.50 -6.21 -1.45
C LEU A 434 1.09 -6.25 0.03
N ARG A 435 -0.12 -6.73 0.32
CA ARG A 435 -0.65 -6.82 1.68
C ARG A 435 -1.14 -8.24 1.94
N PRO A 436 -1.08 -8.73 3.19
CA PRO A 436 -1.59 -10.07 3.53
C PRO A 436 -3.06 -10.26 3.20
N SER A 437 -3.84 -9.19 3.27
CA SER A 437 -5.24 -9.18 2.87
C SER A 437 -5.61 -7.80 2.33
N ALA A 438 -6.30 -7.77 1.20
CA ALA A 438 -6.80 -6.56 0.56
C ALA A 438 -8.13 -6.87 -0.13
N SER A 439 -9.21 -6.25 0.32
CA SER A 439 -10.54 -6.33 -0.29
C SER A 439 -11.26 -5.00 -0.14
N HIS A 440 -12.39 -4.86 -0.81
CA HIS A 440 -13.23 -3.66 -0.71
C HIS A 440 -13.73 -3.39 0.72
N GLN A 441 -14.05 -4.44 1.48
CA GLN A 441 -14.67 -4.33 2.81
C GLN A 441 -13.72 -4.63 3.98
N GLY A 442 -12.51 -5.12 3.71
CA GLY A 442 -11.58 -5.48 4.77
C GLY A 442 -10.17 -5.72 4.28
N GLY A 443 -9.22 -5.67 5.18
CA GLY A 443 -7.82 -5.88 4.89
C GLY A 443 -6.90 -5.32 5.96
N LEU A 444 -5.59 -5.46 5.74
CA LEU A 444 -4.57 -4.90 6.60
C LEU A 444 -3.93 -3.68 5.93
N HIS A 445 -4.08 -2.50 6.54
CA HIS A 445 -3.43 -1.29 6.09
C HIS A 445 -2.48 -0.75 7.17
N ILE A 446 -1.18 -0.81 6.88
CA ILE A 446 -0.14 -0.16 7.67
C ILE A 446 0.56 0.82 6.73
N PRO A 447 0.49 2.13 6.97
CA PRO A 447 1.12 3.11 6.10
C PRO A 447 2.65 3.00 6.16
N LEU A 448 3.29 3.11 5.02
CA LEU A 448 4.74 3.28 4.93
C LEU A 448 5.09 4.73 5.26
N LEU A 449 6.22 4.94 5.89
CA LEU A 449 6.77 6.29 6.12
C LEU A 449 7.80 6.65 5.04
N PRO A 450 8.03 7.95 4.81
CA PRO A 450 9.13 8.39 3.96
C PRO A 450 10.47 7.81 4.43
N GLN A 451 11.36 7.57 3.48
CA GLN A 451 12.69 6.97 3.73
C GLN A 451 12.66 5.52 4.23
N THR A 452 11.50 4.85 4.24
CA THR A 452 11.43 3.41 4.51
C THR A 452 12.06 2.64 3.36
N GLU A 453 13.00 1.75 3.66
CA GLU A 453 13.53 0.80 2.69
C GLU A 453 12.46 -0.25 2.36
N VAL A 454 12.26 -0.49 1.09
CA VAL A 454 11.29 -1.46 0.59
C VAL A 454 11.91 -2.42 -0.42
N ARG A 455 11.39 -3.61 -0.47
CA ARG A 455 11.66 -4.56 -1.55
C ARG A 455 10.60 -4.38 -2.63
N VAL A 456 11.08 -4.15 -3.84
CA VAL A 456 10.25 -3.96 -5.02
C VAL A 456 10.45 -5.14 -5.94
N ILE A 457 9.38 -5.78 -6.35
CA ILE A 457 9.41 -6.95 -7.24
C ILE A 457 8.78 -6.63 -8.58
N ALA A 458 9.29 -7.26 -9.60
CA ALA A 458 8.79 -7.16 -10.98
C ALA A 458 7.67 -8.18 -11.19
N THR A 459 6.48 -7.73 -11.57
CA THR A 459 5.35 -8.61 -11.88
C THR A 459 5.71 -9.49 -13.08
N GLN A 460 5.66 -10.81 -12.89
CA GLN A 460 6.10 -11.79 -13.89
C GLN A 460 7.53 -11.54 -14.43
N GLY A 461 8.38 -10.88 -13.63
CA GLY A 461 9.75 -10.57 -14.03
C GLY A 461 9.90 -9.33 -14.93
N ASN A 462 8.83 -8.66 -15.32
CA ASN A 462 8.90 -7.46 -16.15
C ASN A 462 9.28 -6.24 -15.29
N CYS A 463 10.45 -5.65 -15.60
CA CYS A 463 10.98 -4.50 -14.88
C CYS A 463 10.15 -3.22 -15.02
N ASP A 464 9.25 -3.11 -15.98
CA ASP A 464 8.36 -1.97 -16.16
C ASP A 464 7.10 -2.08 -15.27
N ARG A 465 6.79 -3.27 -14.75
CA ARG A 465 5.61 -3.56 -13.91
C ARG A 465 6.01 -3.91 -12.48
N LEU A 466 6.33 -2.90 -11.73
CA LEU A 466 6.82 -3.01 -10.37
C LEU A 466 5.70 -2.95 -9.33
N LEU A 467 5.89 -3.65 -8.21
CA LEU A 467 5.08 -3.52 -7.00
C LEU A 467 5.95 -3.65 -5.75
N ILE A 468 5.52 -3.03 -4.65
CA ILE A 468 6.21 -3.10 -3.37
C ILE A 468 5.84 -4.41 -2.68
N ALA A 469 6.82 -5.27 -2.42
CA ALA A 469 6.61 -6.54 -1.73
C ALA A 469 6.54 -6.41 -0.21
N GLY A 470 7.22 -5.40 0.36
CA GLY A 470 7.23 -5.13 1.79
C GLY A 470 8.34 -4.18 2.20
N ALA A 471 8.30 -3.78 3.48
CA ALA A 471 9.32 -2.95 4.10
C ALA A 471 10.39 -3.79 4.78
N VAL A 472 11.60 -3.27 4.86
CA VAL A 472 12.73 -3.89 5.54
C VAL A 472 13.32 -2.87 6.52
N HIS A 473 13.70 -3.34 7.70
CA HIS A 473 14.43 -2.50 8.67
C HIS A 473 15.89 -2.33 8.26
N ASP A 474 16.50 -1.24 8.70
CA ASP A 474 17.90 -0.92 8.48
C ASP A 474 18.62 -0.54 9.79
N TYR A 475 19.92 -0.27 9.73
CA TYR A 475 20.69 0.10 10.92
C TYR A 475 20.27 1.44 11.55
N ALA A 476 19.74 2.36 10.77
CA ALA A 476 19.21 3.64 11.26
C ALA A 476 17.79 3.50 11.82
N ARG A 477 17.06 2.49 11.37
CA ARG A 477 15.68 2.17 11.73
C ARG A 477 15.55 0.69 12.07
N PRO A 478 16.07 0.26 13.26
CA PRO A 478 16.03 -1.14 13.67
C PRO A 478 14.60 -1.63 13.87
N ASP A 479 14.43 -2.93 13.87
CA ASP A 479 13.15 -3.58 14.16
C ASP A 479 12.59 -3.12 15.53
N LEU A 480 11.28 -3.15 15.66
CA LEU A 480 10.57 -2.83 16.92
C LEU A 480 10.93 -3.78 18.07
N VAL A 481 11.35 -5.00 17.73
CA VAL A 481 11.78 -6.03 18.68
C VAL A 481 13.20 -6.44 18.29
N HIS A 482 14.16 -6.16 19.16
CA HIS A 482 15.55 -6.52 18.95
C HIS A 482 16.22 -7.06 20.21
N GLY A 483 17.21 -7.94 20.06
CA GLY A 483 17.75 -8.77 21.12
C GLY A 483 18.51 -8.06 22.25
N LYS A 484 18.97 -6.81 22.04
CA LYS A 484 19.75 -6.08 23.07
C LYS A 484 18.93 -5.69 24.29
N GLU A 485 17.62 -5.59 24.17
CA GLU A 485 16.75 -5.13 25.26
C GLU A 485 15.98 -6.25 25.98
N GLY A 486 16.21 -7.52 25.63
CA GLY A 486 15.41 -8.64 26.09
C GLY A 486 13.95 -8.53 25.62
N TRP A 487 13.12 -9.54 25.82
CA TRP A 487 11.73 -9.58 25.35
C TRP A 487 11.58 -9.84 23.85
N TYR A 488 12.48 -10.59 23.26
CA TYR A 488 12.38 -11.06 21.87
C TYR A 488 11.21 -12.04 21.65
N SER A 489 10.50 -12.43 22.72
CA SER A 489 9.22 -13.16 22.70
C SER A 489 8.02 -12.29 22.34
N ARG A 490 8.21 -10.97 22.10
CA ARG A 490 7.12 -10.05 21.82
C ARG A 490 6.66 -10.06 20.38
N ALA A 491 5.35 -10.17 20.18
CA ALA A 491 4.70 -9.76 18.94
C ALA A 491 4.13 -8.33 19.11
N VAL A 492 4.50 -7.41 18.20
CA VAL A 492 4.16 -5.99 18.34
C VAL A 492 3.57 -5.45 17.05
N PHE A 493 2.36 -4.93 17.14
CA PHE A 493 1.80 -4.01 16.17
C PHE A 493 1.86 -2.59 16.73
N ARG A 494 2.56 -1.68 16.05
CA ARG A 494 2.72 -0.30 16.47
C ARG A 494 2.45 0.64 15.31
N SER A 495 1.61 1.66 15.52
CA SER A 495 1.38 2.67 14.50
C SER A 495 2.66 3.46 14.21
N PRO A 496 2.96 3.79 12.94
CA PRO A 496 4.30 4.24 12.54
C PRO A 496 4.73 5.56 13.15
N LEU A 497 3.84 6.56 13.28
CA LEU A 497 4.20 7.90 13.73
C LEU A 497 4.15 8.07 15.24
N LEU A 498 2.96 7.93 15.83
CA LEU A 498 2.72 8.27 17.24
C LEU A 498 2.91 7.09 18.18
N GLY A 499 2.93 5.86 17.65
CA GLY A 499 3.28 4.69 18.43
C GLY A 499 2.15 4.10 19.26
N ASN A 500 0.86 4.28 18.86
CA ASN A 500 -0.22 3.46 19.38
C ASN A 500 0.08 2.00 19.14
N LYS A 501 -0.19 1.11 20.08
CA LYS A 501 0.30 -0.26 19.98
C LYS A 501 -0.65 -1.32 20.51
N LEU A 502 -0.60 -2.47 19.85
CA LEU A 502 -1.03 -3.77 20.34
C LEU A 502 0.23 -4.62 20.51
N ARG A 503 0.43 -5.16 21.69
CA ARG A 503 1.59 -5.98 22.03
C ARG A 503 1.16 -7.24 22.74
N PHE A 504 1.67 -8.37 22.29
CA PHE A 504 1.65 -9.67 22.97
C PHE A 504 3.03 -9.93 23.54
N GLU A 505 3.08 -10.51 24.73
CA GLU A 505 4.27 -11.01 25.37
C GLU A 505 4.06 -12.50 25.63
N ASP A 506 4.89 -13.36 25.00
CA ASP A 506 4.76 -14.82 25.06
C ASP A 506 5.89 -15.46 25.88
N LEU A 507 6.62 -14.66 26.68
CA LEU A 507 7.63 -15.21 27.58
C LEU A 507 6.91 -16.01 28.67
N LYS A 508 7.29 -17.28 28.83
CA LYS A 508 6.72 -18.21 29.82
C LYS A 508 6.66 -17.56 31.22
N GLU A 509 5.50 -17.64 31.89
CA GLU A 509 5.21 -17.04 33.18
C GLU A 509 5.19 -15.48 33.20
N HIS A 510 5.30 -14.84 32.02
CA HIS A 510 5.23 -13.39 31.85
C HIS A 510 4.27 -13.00 30.74
N GLU A 511 3.37 -13.90 30.37
CA GLU A 511 2.44 -13.71 29.28
C GLU A 511 1.55 -12.49 29.54
N GLY A 512 1.36 -11.67 28.51
CA GLY A 512 0.53 -10.49 28.67
C GLY A 512 0.19 -9.80 27.36
N ILE A 513 -0.90 -9.06 27.39
CA ILE A 513 -1.39 -8.26 26.25
C ILE A 513 -1.48 -6.81 26.69
N ARG A 514 -1.07 -5.89 25.79
CA ARG A 514 -1.22 -4.46 25.98
C ARG A 514 -1.78 -3.79 24.73
N LEU A 515 -2.94 -3.19 24.85
CA LEU A 515 -3.49 -2.24 23.89
C LEU A 515 -3.35 -0.83 24.47
N ALA A 516 -2.66 0.07 23.75
CA ALA A 516 -2.37 1.39 24.31
C ALA A 516 -2.36 2.48 23.23
N THR A 517 -2.84 3.67 23.60
CA THR A 517 -2.72 4.91 22.84
C THR A 517 -1.71 5.85 23.50
N VAL A 518 -1.08 6.70 22.69
CA VAL A 518 -0.17 7.75 23.18
C VAL A 518 -0.96 8.93 23.73
N PHE A 519 -1.99 9.37 22.97
CA PHE A 519 -2.88 10.44 23.41
C PHE A 519 -3.72 9.95 24.61
N GLY A 520 -3.80 10.77 25.67
CA GLY A 520 -4.53 10.44 26.90
C GLY A 520 -3.96 9.26 27.68
N LYS A 521 -2.85 8.65 27.24
CA LYS A 521 -2.20 7.47 27.84
C LYS A 521 -3.19 6.37 28.24
N THR A 522 -4.19 6.14 27.39
CA THR A 522 -5.17 5.08 27.61
C THR A 522 -4.52 3.74 27.35
N ALA A 523 -4.69 2.79 28.26
CA ALA A 523 -4.14 1.45 28.10
C ALA A 523 -5.05 0.40 28.73
N LEU A 524 -5.24 -0.70 28.00
CA LEU A 524 -5.73 -1.97 28.52
C LEU A 524 -4.54 -2.93 28.60
N ASN A 525 -4.20 -3.32 29.81
CA ASN A 525 -3.16 -4.30 30.09
C ASN A 525 -3.81 -5.56 30.64
N MET A 526 -3.34 -6.74 30.24
CA MET A 526 -3.85 -8.04 30.65
C MET A 526 -2.71 -9.01 30.91
N GLY A 527 -2.86 -9.90 31.88
CA GLY A 527 -1.91 -10.93 32.22
C GLY A 527 -0.83 -10.45 33.21
N TYR A 528 0.44 -10.71 32.91
CA TYR A 528 1.57 -10.29 33.73
C TYR A 528 1.89 -8.81 33.47
N LEU A 529 1.61 -7.97 34.47
CA LEU A 529 1.77 -6.52 34.35
C LEU A 529 3.17 -6.08 34.77
N VAL A 530 3.84 -5.29 33.95
CA VAL A 530 5.17 -4.75 34.23
C VAL A 530 5.19 -3.23 34.28
N ASN A 531 6.16 -2.67 34.98
CA ASN A 531 6.48 -1.23 34.97
C ASN A 531 7.42 -0.87 33.81
N SER A 532 7.91 0.37 33.75
CA SER A 532 8.89 0.86 32.74
C SER A 532 10.18 0.05 32.80
N ASP A 533 10.60 -0.41 33.95
CA ASP A 533 11.85 -1.16 34.17
C ASP A 533 11.69 -2.67 33.99
N LYS A 534 10.55 -3.09 33.39
CA LYS A 534 10.22 -4.49 33.15
C LYS A 534 10.03 -5.33 34.40
N LYS A 535 9.92 -4.71 35.61
CA LYS A 535 9.67 -5.41 36.83
C LYS A 535 8.17 -5.64 37.04
N LYS A 536 7.83 -6.76 37.64
CA LYS A 536 6.44 -7.11 37.97
C LYS A 536 5.76 -6.01 38.73
N ARG A 537 4.57 -5.61 38.32
CA ARG A 537 3.71 -4.63 38.93
C ARG A 537 2.39 -5.23 39.49
N GLY A 538 2.00 -6.35 38.94
CA GLY A 538 0.80 -7.10 39.28
C GLY A 538 0.42 -8.13 38.25
N ASP A 539 -0.71 -8.80 38.47
CA ASP A 539 -1.33 -9.78 37.59
C ASP A 539 -2.81 -9.41 37.36
N GLY A 540 -3.39 -9.83 36.26
CA GLY A 540 -4.80 -9.62 35.94
C GLY A 540 -4.99 -8.60 34.81
N PHE A 541 -6.03 -7.78 34.90
CA PHE A 541 -6.28 -6.74 33.92
C PHE A 541 -6.35 -5.34 34.55
N GLU A 542 -5.97 -4.35 33.73
CA GLU A 542 -6.02 -2.94 34.13
C GLU A 542 -6.43 -2.08 32.93
N LEU A 543 -7.46 -1.28 33.09
CA LEU A 543 -7.89 -0.25 32.13
C LEU A 543 -7.61 1.13 32.73
N THR A 544 -6.70 1.87 32.10
CA THR A 544 -6.28 3.19 32.60
C THR A 544 -6.38 4.26 31.53
N THR A 545 -6.67 5.49 31.92
CA THR A 545 -6.61 6.68 31.06
C THR A 545 -6.31 7.92 31.90
N GLN A 546 -5.65 8.90 31.27
CA GLN A 546 -5.53 10.26 31.83
C GLN A 546 -6.63 11.21 31.33
N ALA A 547 -7.52 10.70 30.48
CA ALA A 547 -8.68 11.41 29.95
C ALA A 547 -9.97 10.90 30.61
N TRP A 548 -11.12 11.12 29.99
CA TRP A 548 -12.43 10.69 30.46
C TRP A 548 -12.66 9.21 30.12
N GLY A 549 -13.34 8.50 31.05
CA GLY A 549 -13.75 7.11 30.83
C GLY A 549 -15.26 6.94 30.95
N THR A 550 -15.86 6.07 30.14
CA THR A 550 -17.26 5.67 30.27
C THR A 550 -17.40 4.18 29.91
N LEU A 551 -18.23 3.48 30.70
CA LEU A 551 -18.66 2.11 30.41
C LEU A 551 -20.18 2.13 30.21
N ARG A 552 -20.66 1.71 29.05
CA ARG A 552 -22.08 1.67 28.69
C ARG A 552 -22.44 0.33 28.08
N ALA A 553 -23.48 -0.28 28.60
CA ALA A 553 -24.07 -1.47 28.00
C ALA A 553 -25.61 -1.35 28.05
N PRO A 554 -26.30 -1.16 26.91
CA PRO A 554 -27.75 -0.91 26.89
C PRO A 554 -28.59 -2.05 27.46
N LYS A 555 -28.06 -3.27 27.52
CA LYS A 555 -28.74 -4.45 28.10
C LYS A 555 -28.44 -4.66 29.58
N GLY A 556 -27.54 -3.85 30.18
CA GLY A 556 -27.13 -3.96 31.56
C GLY A 556 -25.64 -4.24 31.77
N LEU A 557 -25.18 -4.04 32.96
CA LEU A 557 -23.79 -4.28 33.41
C LEU A 557 -23.77 -5.19 34.62
N PHE A 558 -22.92 -6.17 34.63
CA PHE A 558 -22.61 -7.01 35.78
C PHE A 558 -21.14 -6.83 36.19
N TRP A 559 -20.89 -6.35 37.41
CA TRP A 559 -19.57 -6.24 38.02
C TRP A 559 -19.45 -7.25 39.14
N SER A 560 -18.57 -8.22 38.95
CA SER A 560 -18.40 -9.26 39.95
C SER A 560 -16.92 -9.48 40.31
N ALA A 561 -16.70 -9.74 41.58
CA ALA A 561 -15.46 -10.30 42.12
C ALA A 561 -15.67 -11.77 42.56
N ASP A 562 -16.79 -12.38 42.22
CA ASP A 562 -17.03 -13.80 42.45
C ASP A 562 -16.07 -14.66 41.58
N PRO A 563 -15.70 -15.86 42.03
CA PRO A 563 -14.86 -16.77 41.26
C PRO A 563 -15.46 -17.07 39.88
N CYS A 564 -14.67 -16.90 38.82
CA CYS A 564 -15.07 -17.28 37.47
C CYS A 564 -15.02 -18.80 37.29
N VAL A 565 -16.13 -19.39 36.92
CA VAL A 565 -16.19 -20.80 36.58
C VAL A 565 -15.84 -20.96 35.09
N PRO A 566 -14.80 -21.74 34.74
CA PRO A 566 -14.47 -21.99 33.34
C PRO A 566 -15.68 -22.58 32.58
N ASN A 567 -15.97 -22.03 31.40
CA ASN A 567 -17.11 -22.42 30.55
C ASN A 567 -18.52 -22.15 31.10
N ALA A 568 -18.63 -21.38 32.18
CA ALA A 568 -19.94 -20.91 32.65
C ALA A 568 -20.59 -19.95 31.61
N PRO A 569 -21.91 -19.78 31.64
CA PRO A 569 -22.58 -18.76 30.83
C PRO A 569 -22.00 -17.37 31.04
N HIS A 570 -21.99 -16.53 30.01
CA HIS A 570 -21.42 -15.16 30.03
C HIS A 570 -21.95 -14.30 31.21
N LEU A 571 -23.23 -14.46 31.58
CA LEU A 571 -23.85 -13.78 32.72
C LEU A 571 -24.08 -14.79 33.86
N GLU A 572 -23.03 -15.42 34.40
CA GLU A 572 -23.11 -16.24 35.58
C GLU A 572 -23.30 -15.35 36.80
N MET A 573 -24.54 -15.21 37.27
CA MET A 573 -24.96 -14.28 38.34
C MET A 573 -25.50 -15.00 39.59
N GLN A 574 -25.41 -16.34 39.62
CA GLN A 574 -26.07 -17.14 40.66
C GLN A 574 -25.66 -16.74 42.08
N ALA A 575 -24.42 -16.40 42.31
CA ALA A 575 -23.95 -15.94 43.63
C ALA A 575 -24.64 -14.61 44.06
N ALA A 576 -24.65 -13.63 43.18
CA ALA A 576 -25.28 -12.32 43.43
C ALA A 576 -26.82 -12.46 43.63
N ILE A 577 -27.48 -13.24 42.79
CA ILE A 577 -28.93 -13.50 42.90
C ILE A 577 -29.26 -14.24 44.17
N THR A 578 -28.44 -15.16 44.64
CA THR A 578 -28.61 -15.87 45.91
C THR A 578 -28.56 -14.90 47.10
N GLU A 579 -27.63 -13.95 47.09
CA GLU A 579 -27.57 -12.92 48.15
C GLU A 579 -28.77 -11.98 48.12
N LEU A 580 -29.26 -11.57 46.94
CA LEU A 580 -30.49 -10.77 46.83
C LEU A 580 -31.72 -11.56 47.31
N ARG A 581 -31.81 -12.85 47.01
CA ARG A 581 -32.88 -13.74 47.50
C ARG A 581 -32.82 -13.89 49.02
N THR A 582 -31.64 -14.03 49.58
CA THR A 582 -31.43 -14.09 51.03
C THR A 582 -31.84 -12.78 51.72
N ALA A 583 -31.51 -11.63 51.12
CA ALA A 583 -31.94 -10.32 51.57
C ALA A 583 -33.46 -10.19 51.57
N LEU A 584 -34.15 -10.62 50.53
CA LEU A 584 -35.63 -10.64 50.44
C LEU A 584 -36.26 -11.52 51.52
N GLN A 585 -35.70 -12.71 51.78
CA GLN A 585 -36.17 -13.59 52.89
C GLN A 585 -36.05 -12.88 54.26
N ARG A 586 -34.93 -12.18 54.51
CA ARG A 586 -34.75 -11.41 55.77
C ARG A 586 -35.79 -10.31 55.91
N VAL A 587 -36.04 -9.55 54.85
CA VAL A 587 -37.06 -8.51 54.81
C VAL A 587 -38.45 -9.09 55.06
N THR A 588 -38.78 -10.21 54.44
CA THR A 588 -40.06 -10.88 54.63
C THR A 588 -40.29 -11.24 56.09
N ALA A 589 -39.30 -11.83 56.77
CA ALA A 589 -39.41 -12.15 58.20
C ALA A 589 -39.54 -10.88 59.12
N LEU A 590 -38.88 -9.76 58.76
CA LEU A 590 -39.03 -8.50 59.48
C LEU A 590 -40.39 -7.83 59.23
N VAL A 591 -40.92 -7.94 58.00
CA VAL A 591 -42.27 -7.44 57.65
C VAL A 591 -43.33 -8.06 58.55
N ASP A 592 -43.31 -9.38 58.71
CA ASP A 592 -44.28 -10.09 59.56
C ASP A 592 -44.25 -9.61 61.02
N ALA A 593 -43.04 -9.43 61.56
CA ALA A 593 -42.86 -8.90 62.90
C ALA A 593 -43.32 -7.42 63.04
N THR A 594 -43.09 -6.60 62.00
CA THR A 594 -43.48 -5.19 61.97
C THR A 594 -45.01 -5.04 61.90
N VAL A 595 -45.67 -5.86 61.10
CA VAL A 595 -47.14 -5.89 61.01
C VAL A 595 -47.76 -6.28 62.32
N GLN A 596 -47.24 -7.30 62.99
CA GLN A 596 -47.67 -7.66 64.36
C GLN A 596 -47.54 -6.53 65.42
N ALA A 597 -46.50 -5.72 65.28
CA ALA A 597 -46.26 -4.56 66.06
C ALA A 597 -47.09 -3.31 65.69
N LYS A 598 -48.00 -3.43 64.72
CA LYS A 598 -48.79 -2.33 64.14
C LYS A 598 -47.93 -1.17 63.62
N ALA A 599 -46.69 -1.46 63.21
CA ALA A 599 -45.80 -0.52 62.49
C ALA A 599 -45.87 -0.71 60.97
N GLN A 600 -45.48 0.29 60.23
CA GLN A 600 -45.50 0.20 58.78
C GLN A 600 -44.39 -0.76 58.28
N PRO A 601 -44.72 -1.80 57.54
CA PRO A 601 -43.74 -2.75 57.02
C PRO A 601 -42.92 -2.17 55.84
N ALA A 602 -41.74 -2.75 55.59
CA ALA A 602 -40.95 -2.45 54.40
C ALA A 602 -41.65 -3.01 53.12
N ASP A 603 -41.43 -2.32 52.00
CA ASP A 603 -41.97 -2.73 50.70
C ASP A 603 -41.19 -3.95 50.11
N LYS A 604 -41.66 -5.14 50.39
CA LYS A 604 -41.11 -6.40 49.86
C LYS A 604 -41.41 -6.64 48.40
N ALA A 605 -42.48 -6.04 47.87
CA ALA A 605 -42.90 -6.25 46.49
C ALA A 605 -41.93 -5.59 45.49
N THR A 606 -41.57 -4.35 45.78
CA THR A 606 -40.54 -3.62 45.00
C THR A 606 -39.18 -4.33 45.03
N GLN A 607 -38.80 -4.88 46.21
CA GLN A 607 -37.54 -5.61 46.34
C GLN A 607 -37.55 -6.90 45.54
N ALA A 608 -38.64 -7.62 45.49
CA ALA A 608 -38.82 -8.81 44.69
C ALA A 608 -38.80 -8.50 43.18
N SER A 609 -39.48 -7.45 42.76
CA SER A 609 -39.49 -6.97 41.37
C SER A 609 -38.08 -6.56 40.88
N LEU A 610 -37.36 -5.82 41.71
CA LEU A 610 -35.98 -5.44 41.39
C LEU A 610 -35.08 -6.66 41.24
N MET A 611 -35.19 -7.64 42.11
CA MET A 611 -34.44 -8.90 41.99
C MET A 611 -34.78 -9.66 40.67
N ASP A 612 -36.03 -9.71 40.29
CA ASP A 612 -36.47 -10.41 39.05
C ASP A 612 -35.93 -9.69 37.80
N VAL A 613 -35.88 -8.36 37.78
CA VAL A 613 -35.31 -7.56 36.71
C VAL A 613 -33.80 -7.78 36.61
N LEU A 614 -33.10 -7.85 37.74
CA LEU A 614 -31.63 -8.05 37.74
C LEU A 614 -31.23 -9.49 37.47
N ASP A 615 -32.12 -10.47 37.68
CA ASP A 615 -31.86 -11.88 37.34
C ASP A 615 -31.67 -12.04 35.83
N GLN A 616 -30.44 -12.46 35.43
CA GLN A 616 -30.02 -12.55 34.03
C GLN A 616 -30.13 -11.22 33.23
N LEU A 617 -30.17 -10.06 33.98
CA LEU A 617 -30.37 -8.74 33.37
C LEU A 617 -31.55 -8.72 32.37
N LYS A 618 -32.72 -9.24 32.79
CA LYS A 618 -33.96 -9.19 32.01
C LYS A 618 -34.36 -7.75 31.66
N GLY A 619 -33.93 -6.79 32.46
CA GLY A 619 -33.97 -5.36 32.13
C GLY A 619 -32.59 -4.71 32.22
N ALA A 620 -32.46 -3.49 31.68
CA ALA A 620 -31.21 -2.72 31.69
C ALA A 620 -30.84 -2.26 33.12
N GLY A 621 -30.18 -3.11 33.89
CA GLY A 621 -29.78 -2.87 35.25
C GLY A 621 -28.25 -2.86 35.45
N LEU A 622 -27.82 -2.36 36.58
CA LEU A 622 -26.44 -2.49 37.07
C LEU A 622 -26.45 -3.37 38.30
N LEU A 623 -25.79 -4.50 38.27
CA LEU A 623 -25.58 -5.37 39.43
C LEU A 623 -24.11 -5.41 39.79
N ALA A 624 -23.78 -5.18 41.07
CA ALA A 624 -22.43 -5.33 41.58
C ALA A 624 -22.43 -6.38 42.70
N SER A 625 -21.51 -7.33 42.68
CA SER A 625 -21.38 -8.41 43.66
C SER A 625 -19.92 -8.63 44.01
N ALA A 626 -19.65 -8.84 45.31
CA ALA A 626 -18.32 -9.22 45.77
C ALA A 626 -18.40 -9.97 47.09
N PRO A 627 -17.81 -11.20 47.21
CA PRO A 627 -17.90 -12.02 48.42
C PRO A 627 -17.20 -11.41 49.65
N ALA A 628 -16.16 -10.60 49.47
CA ALA A 628 -15.42 -9.94 50.54
C ALA A 628 -15.98 -8.57 50.91
N GLY A 629 -16.90 -7.99 50.13
CA GLY A 629 -17.53 -6.70 50.39
C GLY A 629 -17.31 -5.67 49.32
N ILE A 630 -18.14 -4.62 49.33
CA ILE A 630 -18.12 -3.48 48.44
C ILE A 630 -17.93 -2.21 49.26
N ALA A 631 -16.96 -1.38 48.91
CA ALA A 631 -16.72 -0.07 49.56
C ALA A 631 -16.81 1.05 48.50
N LEU A 632 -17.56 2.10 48.81
CA LEU A 632 -17.63 3.33 48.05
C LEU A 632 -17.02 4.47 48.88
N ALA A 633 -15.94 5.05 48.44
CA ALA A 633 -15.23 6.09 49.15
C ALA A 633 -14.87 7.28 48.24
N THR A 634 -15.07 8.49 48.75
CA THR A 634 -14.69 9.73 48.02
C THR A 634 -14.30 10.79 49.05
N PRO A 635 -13.35 11.67 48.78
CA PRO A 635 -13.03 12.82 49.65
C PRO A 635 -14.10 13.92 49.59
N LYS A 636 -15.12 13.81 48.72
CA LYS A 636 -16.18 14.82 48.59
C LYS A 636 -17.55 14.26 49.00
N SER A 637 -18.42 13.98 48.09
CA SER A 637 -19.82 13.61 48.37
C SER A 637 -20.23 12.36 47.63
N ILE A 638 -21.06 11.52 48.25
CA ILE A 638 -21.80 10.44 47.63
C ILE A 638 -23.27 10.80 47.69
N GLN A 639 -23.96 10.74 46.57
CA GLN A 639 -25.39 10.93 46.45
C GLN A 639 -26.04 9.62 45.99
N HIS A 640 -27.06 9.17 46.73
CA HIS A 640 -27.95 8.10 46.28
C HIS A 640 -29.30 8.72 45.91
N ALA A 641 -29.70 8.60 44.67
CA ALA A 641 -30.99 9.12 44.18
C ALA A 641 -31.68 8.02 43.36
N ALA A 642 -32.91 7.79 43.62
CA ALA A 642 -33.78 6.87 42.90
C ALA A 642 -35.08 7.57 42.55
N GLY A 643 -35.67 7.30 41.37
CA GLY A 643 -36.98 7.81 40.98
C GLY A 643 -38.13 7.16 41.78
N GLU A 644 -37.89 5.94 42.26
CA GLU A 644 -38.88 5.21 43.04
C GLU A 644 -38.37 4.91 44.45
N ASN A 645 -37.59 3.90 44.69
CA ASN A 645 -37.23 3.43 46.00
C ASN A 645 -35.73 3.29 46.23
N VAL A 646 -35.21 3.65 47.41
CA VAL A 646 -33.90 3.28 47.93
C VAL A 646 -34.09 2.22 49.01
N ILE A 647 -33.59 1.00 48.76
CA ILE A 647 -33.74 -0.15 49.64
C ILE A 647 -32.38 -0.46 50.27
N VAL A 648 -32.33 -0.51 51.60
CA VAL A 648 -31.12 -0.89 52.37
C VAL A 648 -31.48 -2.08 53.25
N THR A 649 -30.84 -3.22 53.01
CA THR A 649 -31.05 -4.45 53.79
C THR A 649 -29.70 -4.96 54.28
N ALA A 650 -29.53 -5.09 55.58
CA ALA A 650 -28.32 -5.61 56.23
C ALA A 650 -28.63 -6.93 56.97
N GLY A 651 -27.75 -7.92 56.86
CA GLY A 651 -27.86 -9.18 57.58
C GLY A 651 -27.53 -9.07 59.08
N LYS A 652 -26.76 -8.06 59.46
CA LYS A 652 -26.33 -7.83 60.88
C LYS A 652 -26.61 -6.40 61.28
N HIS A 653 -25.87 -5.44 60.86
CA HIS A 653 -25.94 -4.05 61.34
C HIS A 653 -26.00 -3.09 60.13
N ALA A 654 -26.72 -2.00 60.30
CA ALA A 654 -26.69 -0.85 59.41
C ALA A 654 -26.34 0.38 60.25
N ASP A 655 -25.14 0.90 60.11
CA ASP A 655 -24.60 2.01 60.87
C ASP A 655 -24.53 3.26 59.99
N VAL A 656 -25.10 4.37 60.50
CA VAL A 656 -25.01 5.67 59.83
C VAL A 656 -24.38 6.65 60.81
N SER A 657 -23.22 7.18 60.49
CA SER A 657 -22.47 8.12 61.32
C SER A 657 -22.18 9.42 60.57
N ALA A 658 -22.52 10.55 61.13
CA ALA A 658 -22.29 11.86 60.56
C ALA A 658 -21.63 12.78 61.53
N LEU A 659 -20.49 13.37 61.26
CA LEU A 659 -19.76 14.25 62.17
C LEU A 659 -20.52 15.54 62.51
N LYS A 660 -21.31 16.06 61.58
CA LYS A 660 -22.02 17.35 61.79
C LYS A 660 -23.54 17.16 61.84
N ARG A 661 -24.18 16.56 60.91
CA ARG A 661 -25.64 16.51 60.87
C ARG A 661 -26.11 15.22 60.17
N PHE A 662 -27.08 14.62 60.78
CA PHE A 662 -27.89 13.56 60.17
C PHE A 662 -29.34 14.04 60.10
N THR A 663 -29.96 14.11 58.98
CA THR A 663 -31.33 14.57 58.72
C THR A 663 -32.15 13.50 58.06
N VAL A 664 -33.31 13.17 58.58
CA VAL A 664 -34.29 12.31 57.96
C VAL A 664 -35.57 13.10 57.74
N ALA A 665 -36.09 13.13 56.55
CA ALA A 665 -37.36 13.77 56.25
C ALA A 665 -38.16 12.85 55.31
N ALA A 666 -39.44 12.65 55.58
CA ALA A 666 -40.35 11.89 54.74
C ALA A 666 -41.62 12.73 54.48
N GLY A 667 -42.19 12.65 53.29
CA GLY A 667 -43.40 13.34 52.91
C GLY A 667 -44.65 12.83 53.64
N GLU A 668 -44.65 11.54 53.92
CA GLU A 668 -45.84 10.87 54.51
C GLU A 668 -45.55 10.30 55.94
N LEU A 669 -44.57 9.43 56.05
CA LEU A 669 -44.39 8.66 57.30
C LEU A 669 -42.93 8.30 57.57
N ILE A 670 -42.48 8.41 58.78
CA ILE A 670 -41.28 7.79 59.33
C ILE A 670 -41.70 6.72 60.33
N SER A 671 -41.43 5.44 60.01
CA SER A 671 -41.70 4.31 60.90
C SER A 671 -40.41 3.72 61.46
N LEU A 672 -40.26 3.67 62.79
CA LEU A 672 -39.13 3.06 63.46
C LEU A 672 -39.63 1.90 64.34
N CYS A 673 -39.25 0.69 64.02
CA CYS A 673 -39.62 -0.48 64.78
C CYS A 673 -38.40 -1.31 65.20
N ALA A 674 -38.29 -1.68 66.43
CA ALA A 674 -37.29 -2.58 66.97
C ALA A 674 -37.93 -3.77 67.66
N HIS A 675 -37.69 -4.98 67.19
CA HIS A 675 -38.36 -6.18 67.68
C HIS A 675 -37.87 -6.66 69.04
N LYS A 676 -36.59 -6.52 69.37
CA LYS A 676 -36.02 -7.12 70.58
C LYS A 676 -35.48 -6.10 71.64
N LEU A 677 -34.61 -5.17 71.24
CA LEU A 677 -33.83 -4.33 72.17
C LEU A 677 -34.30 -2.89 72.23
N GLY A 678 -35.39 -2.55 71.51
CA GLY A 678 -36.00 -1.22 71.59
C GLY A 678 -35.27 -0.10 70.87
N VAL A 679 -35.83 1.09 70.92
CA VAL A 679 -35.35 2.32 70.34
C VAL A 679 -34.78 3.20 71.38
N LYS A 680 -33.59 3.74 71.19
CA LYS A 680 -32.93 4.68 72.15
C LYS A 680 -32.67 6.01 71.46
N ILE A 681 -33.12 7.12 72.08
CA ILE A 681 -32.92 8.48 71.56
C ILE A 681 -32.22 9.29 72.62
N PHE A 682 -31.03 9.79 72.38
CA PHE A 682 -30.23 10.57 73.33
C PHE A 682 -29.71 11.85 72.67
N ALA A 683 -29.75 12.94 73.40
CA ALA A 683 -28.98 14.15 73.11
C ALA A 683 -27.98 14.37 74.24
N ALA A 684 -26.68 14.29 73.99
CA ALA A 684 -25.63 14.52 74.98
C ALA A 684 -25.56 15.98 75.42
N LYS A 685 -25.80 16.89 74.47
CA LYS A 685 -25.94 18.35 74.75
C LYS A 685 -27.08 18.87 73.85
N GLY A 686 -27.86 19.81 74.42
CA GLY A 686 -29.01 20.37 73.69
C GLY A 686 -30.29 19.56 73.96
N LYS A 687 -31.40 20.04 73.52
CA LYS A 687 -32.74 19.50 73.82
C LYS A 687 -33.12 18.36 72.82
N VAL A 688 -33.96 17.46 73.27
CA VAL A 688 -34.73 16.56 72.42
C VAL A 688 -36.11 17.19 72.25
N GLU A 689 -36.49 17.49 71.02
CA GLU A 689 -37.83 18.03 70.74
C GLU A 689 -38.65 16.95 70.00
N ILE A 690 -39.84 16.65 70.51
CA ILE A 690 -40.79 15.74 69.85
C ILE A 690 -42.12 16.53 69.83
N ALA A 691 -42.63 16.78 68.60
CA ALA A 691 -43.84 17.58 68.46
C ALA A 691 -44.74 17.03 67.36
N ALA A 692 -46.02 16.88 67.63
CA ALA A 692 -47.04 16.68 66.62
C ALA A 692 -47.71 18.05 66.36
N HIS A 693 -47.53 18.63 65.15
CA HIS A 693 -47.93 20.03 64.91
C HIS A 693 -49.44 20.17 64.66
N THR A 694 -50.08 19.21 64.10
CA THR A 694 -51.50 19.27 63.70
C THR A 694 -52.35 18.15 64.22
N ASP A 695 -51.73 17.10 64.78
CA ASP A 695 -52.47 15.89 65.21
C ASP A 695 -52.02 15.38 66.57
N GLU A 696 -52.46 14.24 66.99
CA GLU A 696 -52.27 13.66 68.29
C GLU A 696 -50.85 13.10 68.51
N MET A 697 -50.40 13.06 69.74
CA MET A 697 -49.20 12.37 70.19
C MET A 697 -49.54 11.30 71.18
N ASP A 698 -49.37 10.04 70.85
CA ASP A 698 -49.56 8.93 71.75
C ASP A 698 -48.25 8.41 72.34
N LEU A 699 -48.11 8.42 73.66
CA LEU A 699 -47.03 7.79 74.40
C LEU A 699 -47.62 6.66 75.26
N ALA A 700 -47.31 5.42 74.87
CA ALA A 700 -47.86 4.24 75.56
C ALA A 700 -46.75 3.25 75.94
N ALA A 701 -46.81 2.68 77.15
CA ALA A 701 -45.90 1.63 77.54
C ALA A 701 -46.69 0.51 78.26
N SER A 702 -46.39 -0.76 77.87
CA SER A 702 -47.03 -1.92 78.49
C SER A 702 -46.67 -2.07 80.00
N LYS A 703 -45.53 -1.59 80.42
CA LYS A 703 -45.08 -1.69 81.80
C LYS A 703 -45.07 -0.33 82.44
N GLN A 704 -44.01 0.40 82.45
CA GLN A 704 -43.87 1.67 83.13
C GLN A 704 -43.48 2.78 82.12
N LEU A 705 -44.21 3.89 82.19
CA LEU A 705 -43.81 5.16 81.59
C LEU A 705 -43.27 6.05 82.68
N ARG A 706 -42.03 6.53 82.52
CA ARG A 706 -41.37 7.44 83.48
C ARG A 706 -41.04 8.78 82.79
N LEU A 707 -41.54 9.84 83.35
CA LEU A 707 -41.19 11.22 82.97
C LEU A 707 -40.50 11.83 84.17
N ALA A 708 -39.25 12.29 84.01
CA ALA A 708 -38.49 12.85 85.15
C ALA A 708 -37.53 13.92 84.59
N SER A 709 -37.42 15.05 85.31
CA SER A 709 -36.36 16.03 85.19
C SER A 709 -35.44 15.86 86.36
N ALA A 710 -34.10 15.95 86.19
CA ALA A 710 -33.17 15.82 87.29
C ALA A 710 -32.95 17.16 88.03
N ASP A 711 -32.81 18.23 87.26
CA ASP A 711 -32.37 19.52 87.77
C ASP A 711 -33.44 20.64 87.67
N GLU A 712 -34.39 20.48 86.73
CA GLU A 712 -35.43 21.48 86.41
C GLU A 712 -36.84 20.90 86.53
N ASP A 713 -37.83 21.63 86.09
CA ASP A 713 -39.26 21.27 86.21
C ASP A 713 -39.72 20.26 85.15
N VAL A 714 -40.77 19.52 85.47
CA VAL A 714 -41.64 18.81 84.50
C VAL A 714 -42.92 19.63 84.35
N LEU A 715 -43.05 20.31 83.21
CA LEU A 715 -44.22 21.13 82.93
C LEU A 715 -45.23 20.35 82.10
N VAL A 716 -46.43 20.14 82.58
CA VAL A 716 -47.52 19.49 81.83
C VAL A 716 -48.65 20.53 81.68
N VAL A 717 -48.91 20.93 80.43
CA VAL A 717 -49.89 22.00 80.17
C VAL A 717 -50.82 21.55 79.04
N ALA A 718 -52.10 21.80 79.19
CA ALA A 718 -53.10 21.56 78.19
C ALA A 718 -54.09 22.71 78.09
N ARG A 719 -54.48 23.11 76.89
CA ARG A 719 -55.46 24.17 76.70
C ARG A 719 -56.85 23.81 77.27
N LYS A 720 -57.29 22.56 77.14
CA LYS A 720 -58.62 22.14 77.54
C LYS A 720 -58.63 21.38 78.87
N LYS A 721 -57.93 20.28 78.93
CA LYS A 721 -58.06 19.37 80.10
C LYS A 721 -56.77 18.52 80.27
N ILE A 722 -56.40 18.32 81.53
CA ILE A 722 -55.42 17.34 81.97
C ILE A 722 -56.15 16.29 82.80
N VAL A 723 -55.96 15.01 82.48
CA VAL A 723 -56.50 13.91 83.28
C VAL A 723 -55.37 12.98 83.72
N LEU A 724 -55.16 12.81 85.03
CA LEU A 724 -54.24 11.81 85.53
C LEU A 724 -55.12 10.77 86.28
N ALA A 725 -55.13 9.56 85.66
CA ALA A 725 -56.05 8.52 86.14
C ALA A 725 -55.32 7.22 86.46
N SER A 726 -55.71 6.55 87.54
CA SER A 726 -55.23 5.22 87.90
C SER A 726 -56.24 4.48 88.81
N GLY A 727 -56.49 3.22 88.52
CA GLY A 727 -57.33 2.34 89.35
C GLY A 727 -58.73 2.87 89.66
N GLY A 728 -59.33 3.59 88.75
CA GLY A 728 -60.65 4.19 88.92
C GLY A 728 -60.66 5.56 89.62
N ALA A 729 -59.49 6.07 90.03
CA ALA A 729 -59.34 7.41 90.56
C ALA A 729 -58.69 8.33 89.50
N ALA A 730 -59.09 9.61 89.49
CA ALA A 730 -58.54 10.56 88.53
C ALA A 730 -58.40 11.95 89.18
N LEU A 731 -57.34 12.68 88.86
CA LEU A 731 -57.24 14.11 88.97
C LEU A 731 -57.53 14.75 87.65
N LYS A 732 -58.55 15.53 87.52
CA LYS A 732 -58.97 16.27 86.36
C LYS A 732 -58.77 17.75 86.60
N ILE A 733 -58.07 18.41 85.67
CA ILE A 733 -57.89 19.86 85.66
C ILE A 733 -58.55 20.38 84.40
N GLU A 734 -59.68 21.09 84.56
CA GLU A 734 -60.45 21.57 83.43
C GLU A 734 -61.08 22.96 83.75
N ASN A 735 -61.02 23.92 82.82
CA ASN A 735 -61.61 25.25 83.03
C ASN A 735 -61.27 25.93 84.37
N GLY A 736 -60.02 25.82 84.83
CA GLY A 736 -59.54 26.43 86.07
C GLY A 736 -59.99 25.68 87.30
N THR A 737 -60.65 24.51 87.19
CA THR A 737 -61.15 23.72 88.36
C THR A 737 -60.30 22.46 88.47
N PHE A 738 -59.94 22.11 89.72
CA PHE A 738 -59.34 20.86 90.14
C PHE A 738 -60.46 19.93 90.64
N GLU A 739 -60.63 18.79 89.98
CA GLU A 739 -61.63 17.80 90.39
C GLU A 739 -60.91 16.49 90.77
N PHE A 740 -61.09 16.03 92.00
CA PHE A 740 -60.59 14.75 92.48
C PHE A 740 -61.73 13.75 92.48
N ILE A 741 -61.65 12.73 91.68
CA ILE A 741 -62.66 11.71 91.50
C ILE A 741 -62.05 10.38 91.94
N GLY A 742 -62.75 9.64 92.75
CA GLY A 742 -62.33 8.31 93.18
C GLY A 742 -63.32 7.58 94.09
N PRO A 743 -63.40 6.24 94.02
CA PRO A 743 -64.30 5.45 94.83
C PRO A 743 -63.78 5.30 96.29
N GLY A 744 -62.57 5.70 96.61
CA GLY A 744 -61.91 5.54 97.89
C GLY A 744 -61.63 6.85 98.57
N ALA A 745 -60.90 6.83 99.69
CA ALA A 745 -60.58 8.01 100.54
C ALA A 745 -59.52 8.92 99.84
N PHE A 746 -59.77 10.20 99.78
CA PHE A 746 -58.76 11.20 99.43
C PHE A 746 -57.88 11.52 100.66
N LYS A 747 -56.63 11.14 100.62
CA LYS A 747 -55.70 11.32 101.76
C LYS A 747 -54.61 12.33 101.43
N ILE A 748 -54.51 13.41 102.17
CA ILE A 748 -53.44 14.40 102.03
C ILE A 748 -52.53 14.23 103.27
N LYS A 749 -51.24 14.13 103.08
CA LYS A 749 -50.21 14.18 104.14
C LYS A 749 -49.32 15.39 103.86
N ALA A 750 -49.44 16.42 104.66
CA ALA A 750 -48.70 17.65 104.62
C ALA A 750 -48.38 18.16 106.01
N GLY A 751 -47.25 18.84 106.23
CA GLY A 751 -46.90 19.48 107.44
C GLY A 751 -47.78 20.68 107.74
N THR A 752 -48.23 21.38 106.70
CA THR A 752 -49.18 22.51 106.81
C THR A 752 -50.13 22.49 105.63
N PHE A 753 -51.37 22.85 105.87
CA PHE A 753 -52.42 22.94 104.84
C PHE A 753 -53.00 24.36 104.89
N VAL A 754 -52.82 25.12 103.84
CA VAL A 754 -53.24 26.50 103.72
C VAL A 754 -54.20 26.72 102.59
N PHE A 755 -55.38 27.24 102.80
CA PHE A 755 -56.32 27.70 101.79
C PHE A 755 -56.13 29.20 101.57
N GLN A 756 -55.78 29.62 100.36
CA GLN A 756 -55.72 31.01 99.95
C GLN A 756 -56.85 31.35 98.98
N GLY A 757 -57.21 32.60 98.83
CA GLY A 757 -58.24 33.07 97.96
C GLY A 757 -57.90 32.76 96.45
N PRO A 758 -58.85 32.95 95.53
CA PRO A 758 -58.72 32.62 94.13
C PRO A 758 -57.51 33.30 93.45
N GLY A 759 -56.69 32.57 92.69
CA GLY A 759 -55.53 33.03 91.93
C GLY A 759 -55.54 32.43 90.53
N ASN A 760 -54.96 33.14 89.53
CA ASN A 760 -54.80 32.70 88.23
C ASN A 760 -53.35 32.37 87.93
N ALA A 761 -53.06 31.22 87.32
CA ALA A 761 -51.77 30.84 86.75
C ALA A 761 -51.85 30.96 85.21
N ASN A 762 -50.94 31.75 84.66
CA ASN A 762 -50.89 32.01 83.22
C ASN A 762 -49.69 31.30 82.68
N PHE A 763 -49.94 30.30 81.84
CA PHE A 763 -48.88 29.50 81.12
C PHE A 763 -49.03 29.68 79.62
N GLN A 764 -47.92 29.97 78.91
CA GLN A 764 -47.88 30.06 77.45
C GLN A 764 -47.71 28.66 76.83
N LEU A 765 -48.57 28.33 75.87
CA LEU A 765 -48.44 27.13 75.05
C LEU A 765 -47.47 27.44 73.94
N PRO A 766 -46.61 26.48 73.51
CA PRO A 766 -45.74 26.67 72.42
C PRO A 766 -46.54 26.83 71.06
N ALA A 767 -46.13 27.81 70.29
CA ALA A 767 -46.66 27.95 68.89
C ALA A 767 -46.04 26.91 68.00
N LEU A 768 -46.86 26.03 67.48
CA LEU A 768 -46.41 24.97 66.52
C LEU A 768 -46.57 25.45 65.06
N PRO A 769 -45.53 25.36 64.19
CA PRO A 769 -45.62 25.76 62.82
C PRO A 769 -46.50 24.81 62.06
N LYS A 770 -47.15 25.35 60.98
CA LYS A 770 -47.92 24.53 60.05
C LYS A 770 -47.04 24.12 58.80
N SER A 771 -47.10 22.87 58.39
CA SER A 771 -46.40 22.39 57.21
C SER A 771 -47.01 22.97 55.94
N THR A 772 -46.15 23.43 55.03
CA THR A 772 -46.52 23.90 53.68
C THR A 772 -46.11 22.91 52.58
N LEU A 773 -45.74 21.68 52.94
CA LEU A 773 -45.33 20.64 51.97
C LEU A 773 -46.49 20.32 51.01
N LYS A 774 -46.23 20.39 49.71
CA LYS A 774 -47.15 19.96 48.68
C LYS A 774 -47.14 18.43 48.58
N THR A 775 -48.25 17.82 48.30
CA THR A 775 -48.35 16.37 48.12
C THR A 775 -47.54 15.87 46.91
N SER A 776 -47.07 14.62 46.92
CA SER A 776 -46.16 14.02 45.94
C SER A 776 -46.59 14.21 44.47
N ASP A 777 -47.90 14.25 44.21
CA ASP A 777 -48.48 14.34 42.86
C ASP A 777 -48.21 15.72 42.16
N GLN A 778 -47.82 16.73 42.91
CA GLN A 778 -47.52 18.07 42.37
C GLN A 778 -46.07 18.26 41.89
N TYR A 779 -45.16 17.31 42.14
CA TYR A 779 -43.76 17.34 41.70
C TYR A 779 -43.50 16.52 40.43
N VAL A 780 -44.45 15.69 40.00
CA VAL A 780 -44.34 14.82 38.80
C VAL A 780 -44.86 15.48 37.52
N ALA A 781 -45.57 16.59 37.61
CA ALA A 781 -46.21 17.26 36.48
C ALA A 781 -45.30 18.18 35.60
N SER A 782 -43.97 18.17 35.82
CA SER A 782 -43.02 19.02 35.07
C SER A 782 -41.89 18.21 34.42
N ARG A 783 -42.21 17.09 33.74
CA ARG A 783 -41.34 16.44 32.76
C ARG A 783 -42.01 16.26 31.41
#